data_a5f134882b62d6fbad45f0684a85b3f9
#
_entry.id   a5f134882b62d6fbad45f0684a85b3f9
#
_cell.length_a   1.000
_cell.length_b   1.000
_cell.length_c   1.000
_cell.angle_alpha   90.00
_cell.angle_beta   90.00
_cell.angle_gamma   90.00
#
_symmetry.space_group_name_H-M   'P 1'
#
loop_
_entity.id
_entity.type
_entity.pdbx_description
1 polymer ?
#
loop_
_entity_poly.entity_id
_entity_poly.type
_entity_poly.pdbx_seq_one_letter_code
_entity_poly.pdbx_strand_id
1 'polypeptide(L)'
;MTVMNQAWLFNKGQNYQSYRMLGAHPSTSPEGDQGYRFAVWAPRAEAVSVVGDFNGWDSSAHHLKPYGTTGIWQGFIADAREWQRYKYAIHTRIGEILLKADPFARHAETRPGTASMLYSFENDYVWEDGDYMANRQDACAVGPLNIYEVHLGSWRRHADGNVYSYRDIAQQLTEYVVDMGYNAVEFMPLTEYPFDTSWGYQVTGYFAATSRYGTPADLKYLVDTLHRGGIRVILDWVPSHFPRDAFALARFDGEPLFEDPDPSRGEHDDWGTLVFNYALTEVRSFLLSSAWFWIDEFHFDGIRVDAVSSMIYLNFGRPDAEPNALGTYEHLEAIDFIKALTSMLRKHFPHCIIAAEESTPYPGVTTPVSEGGLGFTHKWNMGWMNDTLSYMEADYYARGQFHDKITFSMMYAFRENFILPFSHDEVVHGKKSLLGRMPGDQWRQFASLRACYMYQMSHPGAKLNFMGNEFAPFIEWRYYEELEWFMLQYPRHREMQDFCRDLNHFYCDRTSFWELNRSWDGFAWLDPDDRENSVFSYARINRDGSELIVVILNMTPASYDSYRVRVPKRGQYRLLINSDWARYGGSAFGGLDGEHVVFHTISSAISKRDDNNPGLYERVTNASNGRGDSQVQPFEHESDPRAMSNNKWSSQYPVPVIDMPLPPLAGMYLLYEGDA
;
A
#
# COMPACT_ATOMS: atom_id res chain seq x y z
N MET A 1 -10.27 -32.76 -8.76
CA MET A 1 -9.05 -33.48 -8.26
C MET A 1 -9.43 -34.34 -7.11
N THR A 2 -8.83 -35.51 -6.94
CA THR A 2 -9.08 -36.36 -5.75
C THR A 2 -8.43 -35.72 -4.51
N VAL A 3 -8.98 -36.01 -3.31
CA VAL A 3 -8.42 -35.51 -2.02
C VAL A 3 -6.94 -35.89 -1.87
N MET A 4 -6.57 -37.09 -2.31
CA MET A 4 -5.19 -37.60 -2.27
C MET A 4 -4.24 -36.71 -3.12
N ASN A 5 -4.70 -36.22 -4.27
CA ASN A 5 -3.89 -35.30 -5.10
C ASN A 5 -3.74 -33.91 -4.44
N GLN A 6 -4.77 -33.43 -3.76
CA GLN A 6 -4.71 -32.15 -3.06
C GLN A 6 -3.76 -32.18 -1.85
N ALA A 7 -3.77 -33.26 -1.06
CA ALA A 7 -2.84 -33.44 0.06
C ALA A 7 -1.38 -33.52 -0.43
N TRP A 8 -1.14 -34.24 -1.54
CA TRP A 8 0.20 -34.30 -2.15
C TRP A 8 0.66 -32.93 -2.63
N LEU A 9 -0.21 -32.13 -3.29
CA LEU A 9 0.10 -30.77 -3.72
C LEU A 9 0.38 -29.86 -2.50
N PHE A 10 -0.36 -30.01 -1.40
CA PHE A 10 -0.14 -29.29 -0.16
C PHE A 10 1.28 -29.54 0.37
N ASN A 11 1.68 -30.81 0.48
CA ASN A 11 3.01 -31.22 0.91
C ASN A 11 4.13 -30.85 -0.11
N LYS A 12 3.79 -30.36 -1.31
CA LYS A 12 4.74 -29.87 -2.32
C LYS A 12 4.81 -28.35 -2.44
N GLY A 13 4.08 -27.60 -1.63
CA GLY A 13 4.03 -26.14 -1.73
C GLY A 13 3.26 -25.64 -2.96
N GLN A 14 2.35 -26.46 -3.52
CA GLN A 14 1.68 -26.21 -4.79
C GLN A 14 0.14 -26.24 -4.70
N ASN A 15 -0.40 -26.39 -3.49
CA ASN A 15 -1.84 -26.32 -3.28
C ASN A 15 -2.27 -24.88 -2.96
N TYR A 16 -2.70 -24.14 -3.98
CA TYR A 16 -3.16 -22.76 -3.86
C TYR A 16 -4.58 -22.62 -3.27
N GLN A 17 -5.30 -23.73 -3.09
CA GLN A 17 -6.65 -23.77 -2.54
C GLN A 17 -6.76 -24.78 -1.40
N SER A 18 -5.73 -24.87 -0.55
CA SER A 18 -5.69 -25.79 0.58
C SER A 18 -6.82 -25.55 1.58
N TYR A 19 -7.38 -24.32 1.65
CA TYR A 19 -8.56 -23.98 2.45
C TYR A 19 -9.83 -24.75 2.04
N ARG A 20 -9.89 -25.34 0.84
CA ARG A 20 -10.99 -26.23 0.41
C ARG A 20 -10.83 -27.64 0.92
N MET A 21 -9.62 -28.04 1.31
CA MET A 21 -9.31 -29.35 1.85
C MET A 21 -9.16 -29.33 3.37
N LEU A 22 -8.42 -28.37 3.91
CA LEU A 22 -8.16 -28.17 5.35
C LEU A 22 -9.23 -27.27 5.96
N GLY A 23 -9.37 -27.32 7.29
CA GLY A 23 -10.40 -26.62 8.02
C GLY A 23 -11.66 -27.44 8.25
N ALA A 24 -12.74 -26.77 8.67
CA ALA A 24 -14.05 -27.34 8.90
C ALA A 24 -15.00 -27.02 7.76
N HIS A 25 -15.64 -28.06 7.19
CA HIS A 25 -16.54 -27.92 6.04
C HIS A 25 -17.85 -28.65 6.26
N PRO A 26 -19.00 -28.06 5.91
CA PRO A 26 -20.26 -28.82 5.85
C PRO A 26 -20.09 -30.08 5.01
N SER A 27 -20.64 -31.19 5.46
CA SER A 27 -20.50 -32.47 4.78
C SER A 27 -21.64 -33.41 5.16
N THR A 28 -21.84 -34.41 4.33
CA THR A 28 -22.79 -35.49 4.59
C THR A 28 -22.03 -36.82 4.74
N SER A 29 -22.34 -37.59 5.80
CA SER A 29 -21.75 -38.92 5.96
C SER A 29 -22.22 -39.90 4.87
N PRO A 30 -21.54 -41.03 4.66
CA PRO A 30 -22.02 -42.07 3.76
C PRO A 30 -23.41 -42.64 4.15
N GLU A 31 -23.76 -42.52 5.42
CA GLU A 31 -25.04 -42.93 6.00
C GLU A 31 -26.14 -41.89 5.82
N GLY A 32 -25.79 -40.66 5.37
CA GLY A 32 -26.72 -39.59 5.12
C GLY A 32 -26.84 -38.53 6.24
N ASP A 33 -26.04 -38.64 7.30
CA ASP A 33 -26.03 -37.68 8.39
C ASP A 33 -25.39 -36.35 7.96
N GLN A 34 -26.05 -35.23 8.29
CA GLN A 34 -25.52 -33.91 8.07
C GLN A 34 -24.58 -33.52 9.24
N GLY A 35 -23.43 -32.94 8.93
CA GLY A 35 -22.47 -32.50 9.92
C GLY A 35 -21.30 -31.76 9.28
N TYR A 36 -20.13 -31.80 9.91
CA TYR A 36 -18.92 -31.16 9.44
C TYR A 36 -17.77 -32.15 9.30
N ARG A 37 -17.02 -32.04 8.20
CA ARG A 37 -15.72 -32.67 8.03
C ARG A 37 -14.65 -31.69 8.53
N PHE A 38 -13.77 -32.21 9.38
CA PHE A 38 -12.62 -31.46 9.91
C PHE A 38 -11.33 -32.03 9.34
N ALA A 39 -10.38 -31.18 9.02
CA ALA A 39 -9.05 -31.58 8.60
C ALA A 39 -8.00 -30.54 9.04
N VAL A 40 -6.91 -31.00 9.66
CA VAL A 40 -5.84 -30.14 10.16
C VAL A 40 -4.47 -30.78 9.91
N TRP A 41 -3.47 -29.94 9.64
CA TRP A 41 -2.08 -30.37 9.48
C TRP A 41 -1.34 -30.21 10.81
N ALA A 42 -0.95 -31.38 11.39
CA ALA A 42 -0.22 -31.49 12.65
C ALA A 42 0.69 -32.72 12.59
N PRO A 43 1.80 -32.68 11.84
CA PRO A 43 2.59 -33.90 11.49
C PRO A 43 3.30 -34.55 12.67
N ARG A 44 3.53 -33.81 13.77
CA ARG A 44 4.23 -34.32 14.95
C ARG A 44 3.27 -34.65 16.10
N ALA A 45 1.96 -34.42 15.92
CA ALA A 45 0.97 -34.82 16.91
C ALA A 45 0.92 -36.36 17.09
N GLU A 46 0.72 -36.82 18.33
CA GLU A 46 0.45 -38.23 18.64
C GLU A 46 -1.02 -38.58 18.37
N ALA A 47 -1.92 -37.64 18.69
CA ALA A 47 -3.34 -37.72 18.37
C ALA A 47 -3.91 -36.31 18.22
N VAL A 48 -5.03 -36.23 17.49
CA VAL A 48 -5.79 -34.98 17.34
C VAL A 48 -7.27 -35.28 17.57
N SER A 49 -7.94 -34.47 18.38
CA SER A 49 -9.38 -34.46 18.52
C SER A 49 -9.98 -33.09 18.29
N VAL A 50 -11.28 -33.01 18.03
CA VAL A 50 -12.01 -31.75 17.90
C VAL A 50 -12.86 -31.56 19.14
N VAL A 51 -12.69 -30.40 19.78
CA VAL A 51 -13.47 -29.98 20.94
C VAL A 51 -14.33 -28.76 20.56
N GLY A 52 -15.52 -28.70 21.10
CA GLY A 52 -16.42 -27.59 20.80
C GLY A 52 -17.76 -27.67 21.53
N ASP A 53 -18.67 -26.76 21.20
CA ASP A 53 -20.01 -26.70 21.80
C ASP A 53 -20.80 -27.99 21.58
N PHE A 54 -20.55 -28.73 20.51
CA PHE A 54 -21.22 -29.98 20.14
C PHE A 54 -20.81 -31.17 21.02
N ASN A 55 -19.74 -31.10 21.79
CA ASN A 55 -19.30 -32.20 22.66
C ASN A 55 -18.88 -31.74 24.06
N GLY A 56 -19.31 -30.54 24.50
CA GLY A 56 -18.99 -30.02 25.83
C GLY A 56 -17.48 -29.79 26.03
N TRP A 57 -16.70 -29.61 24.96
CA TRP A 57 -15.23 -29.35 24.97
C TRP A 57 -14.42 -30.56 25.49
N ASP A 58 -14.95 -31.78 25.33
CA ASP A 58 -14.29 -33.02 25.73
C ASP A 58 -13.21 -33.45 24.74
N SER A 59 -11.94 -33.40 25.14
CA SER A 59 -10.81 -33.78 24.31
C SER A 59 -10.65 -35.31 24.12
N SER A 60 -11.39 -36.12 24.86
CA SER A 60 -11.42 -37.58 24.70
C SER A 60 -12.43 -38.02 23.64
N ALA A 61 -13.31 -37.11 23.18
CA ALA A 61 -14.29 -37.37 22.11
C ALA A 61 -13.77 -36.92 20.75
N HIS A 62 -14.42 -37.39 19.67
CA HIS A 62 -14.22 -36.93 18.29
C HIS A 62 -12.76 -36.95 17.82
N HIS A 63 -12.07 -38.05 18.02
CA HIS A 63 -10.72 -38.25 17.52
C HIS A 63 -10.68 -38.25 15.98
N LEU A 64 -9.74 -37.50 15.42
CA LEU A 64 -9.42 -37.48 14.00
C LEU A 64 -8.48 -38.65 13.65
N LYS A 65 -8.50 -39.07 12.39
CA LYS A 65 -7.64 -40.13 11.88
C LYS A 65 -6.54 -39.54 10.99
N PRO A 66 -5.30 -40.05 11.07
CA PRO A 66 -4.24 -39.61 10.17
C PRO A 66 -4.59 -40.01 8.73
N TYR A 67 -4.35 -39.07 7.80
CA TYR A 67 -4.52 -39.28 6.36
C TYR A 67 -3.20 -39.76 5.73
N GLY A 68 -2.96 -41.05 5.81
CA GLY A 68 -1.71 -41.65 5.34
C GLY A 68 -0.48 -41.09 6.07
N THR A 69 0.55 -40.69 5.30
CA THR A 69 1.80 -40.08 5.79
C THR A 69 1.90 -38.57 5.53
N THR A 70 0.78 -37.93 5.27
CA THR A 70 0.74 -36.50 4.86
C THR A 70 0.90 -35.53 6.03
N GLY A 71 0.83 -36.01 7.28
CA GLY A 71 0.76 -35.17 8.48
C GLY A 71 -0.61 -34.52 8.70
N ILE A 72 -1.60 -34.82 7.85
CA ILE A 72 -2.97 -34.32 7.96
C ILE A 72 -3.80 -35.30 8.79
N TRP A 73 -4.61 -34.76 9.69
CA TRP A 73 -5.61 -35.46 10.48
C TRP A 73 -7.01 -35.09 10.01
N GLN A 74 -7.93 -36.05 9.85
CA GLN A 74 -9.27 -35.75 9.38
C GLN A 74 -10.35 -36.63 10.02
N GLY A 75 -11.58 -36.14 10.06
CA GLY A 75 -12.74 -36.85 10.55
C GLY A 75 -14.05 -36.12 10.25
N PHE A 76 -15.17 -36.84 10.46
CA PHE A 76 -16.52 -36.31 10.32
C PHE A 76 -17.24 -36.30 11.66
N ILE A 77 -17.99 -35.23 11.97
CA ILE A 77 -18.76 -35.08 13.21
C ILE A 77 -20.19 -34.72 12.84
N ALA A 78 -21.13 -35.69 13.08
CA ALA A 78 -22.54 -35.55 12.71
C ALA A 78 -23.28 -34.49 13.55
N ASP A 79 -22.87 -34.26 14.80
CA ASP A 79 -23.54 -33.32 15.71
C ASP A 79 -23.05 -31.87 15.58
N ALA A 80 -22.02 -31.61 14.78
CA ALA A 80 -21.50 -30.28 14.55
C ALA A 80 -22.44 -29.47 13.65
N ARG A 81 -22.74 -28.22 14.06
CA ARG A 81 -23.64 -27.30 13.36
C ARG A 81 -22.99 -25.94 13.17
N GLU A 82 -23.44 -25.24 12.17
CA GLU A 82 -22.99 -23.86 11.90
C GLU A 82 -23.18 -22.96 13.15
N TRP A 83 -22.26 -21.99 13.31
CA TRP A 83 -22.17 -21.07 14.45
C TRP A 83 -21.74 -21.70 15.79
N GLN A 84 -21.41 -22.97 15.84
CA GLN A 84 -20.80 -23.56 17.03
C GLN A 84 -19.30 -23.26 17.07
N ARG A 85 -18.79 -23.07 18.27
CA ARG A 85 -17.36 -22.86 18.53
C ARG A 85 -16.63 -24.20 18.59
N TYR A 86 -15.40 -24.18 18.11
CA TYR A 86 -14.54 -25.35 18.18
C TYR A 86 -13.06 -24.99 18.25
N LYS A 87 -12.24 -25.96 18.68
CA LYS A 87 -10.78 -25.96 18.59
C LYS A 87 -10.30 -27.37 18.26
N TYR A 88 -9.05 -27.47 17.82
CA TYR A 88 -8.33 -28.72 17.82
C TYR A 88 -7.64 -28.94 19.17
N ALA A 89 -7.80 -30.14 19.77
CA ALA A 89 -7.00 -30.62 20.89
C ALA A 89 -5.87 -31.45 20.31
N ILE A 90 -4.67 -30.90 20.31
CA ILE A 90 -3.46 -31.54 19.79
C ILE A 90 -2.75 -32.25 20.95
N HIS A 91 -2.69 -33.58 20.88
CA HIS A 91 -1.95 -34.39 21.85
C HIS A 91 -0.50 -34.46 21.38
N THR A 92 0.40 -33.91 22.14
CA THR A 92 1.84 -33.85 21.81
C THR A 92 2.53 -35.16 22.26
N ARG A 93 3.67 -35.47 21.66
CA ARG A 93 4.52 -36.63 22.03
C ARG A 93 5.04 -36.60 23.46
N ILE A 94 5.02 -35.44 24.12
CA ILE A 94 5.43 -35.28 25.52
C ILE A 94 4.23 -35.36 26.50
N GLY A 95 3.04 -35.67 25.98
CA GLY A 95 1.83 -35.88 26.78
C GLY A 95 1.05 -34.63 27.14
N GLU A 96 1.37 -33.46 26.53
CA GLU A 96 0.58 -32.24 26.67
C GLU A 96 -0.61 -32.24 25.71
N ILE A 97 -1.69 -31.55 26.09
CA ILE A 97 -2.84 -31.28 25.22
C ILE A 97 -2.91 -29.81 24.97
N LEU A 98 -2.70 -29.42 23.72
CA LEU A 98 -2.75 -28.02 23.28
C LEU A 98 -4.10 -27.73 22.62
N LEU A 99 -4.81 -26.70 23.09
CA LEU A 99 -6.06 -26.25 22.47
C LEU A 99 -5.77 -25.17 21.45
N LYS A 100 -5.85 -25.52 20.16
CA LYS A 100 -5.49 -24.67 19.03
C LYS A 100 -6.72 -24.24 18.23
N ALA A 101 -6.79 -22.95 17.88
CA ALA A 101 -7.72 -22.50 16.85
C ALA A 101 -7.36 -23.15 15.51
N ASP A 102 -8.34 -23.30 14.65
CA ASP A 102 -8.13 -23.85 13.32
C ASP A 102 -7.39 -22.85 12.42
N PRO A 103 -6.20 -23.18 11.90
CA PRO A 103 -5.47 -22.30 11.00
C PRO A 103 -6.24 -21.92 9.72
N PHE A 104 -7.20 -22.75 9.32
CA PHE A 104 -8.06 -22.57 8.14
C PHE A 104 -9.50 -22.18 8.48
N ALA A 105 -9.75 -21.74 9.73
CA ALA A 105 -11.08 -21.27 10.14
C ALA A 105 -11.56 -20.13 9.25
N ARG A 106 -12.82 -20.19 8.82
CA ARG A 106 -13.46 -19.16 7.98
C ARG A 106 -14.07 -18.02 8.77
N HIS A 107 -14.27 -18.25 10.08
CA HIS A 107 -14.76 -17.27 11.03
C HIS A 107 -14.22 -17.56 12.41
N ALA A 108 -14.09 -16.55 13.24
CA ALA A 108 -13.57 -16.64 14.60
C ALA A 108 -14.60 -16.15 15.63
N GLU A 109 -14.50 -16.69 16.83
CA GLU A 109 -15.21 -16.14 17.98
C GLU A 109 -14.77 -14.71 18.24
N THR A 110 -15.74 -13.81 18.49
CA THR A 110 -15.41 -12.43 18.82
C THR A 110 -14.65 -12.37 20.14
N ARG A 111 -13.60 -11.57 20.16
CA ARG A 111 -12.78 -11.36 21.35
C ARG A 111 -13.63 -11.00 22.61
N PRO A 112 -13.21 -11.39 23.80
CA PRO A 112 -11.94 -12.06 24.16
C PRO A 112 -11.90 -13.57 23.87
N GLY A 113 -12.91 -14.11 23.19
CA GLY A 113 -12.91 -15.49 22.77
C GLY A 113 -11.77 -15.82 21.81
N THR A 114 -11.33 -17.09 21.78
CA THR A 114 -10.19 -17.56 20.99
C THR A 114 -10.50 -18.81 20.18
N ALA A 115 -11.76 -19.18 20.08
CA ALA A 115 -12.19 -20.34 19.34
C ALA A 115 -12.44 -20.00 17.85
N SER A 116 -12.34 -21.00 17.02
CA SER A 116 -12.86 -20.96 15.65
C SER A 116 -14.37 -21.16 15.66
N MET A 117 -15.06 -20.59 14.68
CA MET A 117 -16.49 -20.76 14.49
C MET A 117 -16.76 -21.63 13.26
N LEU A 118 -17.69 -22.56 13.35
CA LEU A 118 -18.19 -23.27 12.17
C LEU A 118 -18.98 -22.31 11.31
N TYR A 119 -18.52 -22.09 10.10
CA TYR A 119 -19.14 -21.20 9.13
C TYR A 119 -19.08 -21.77 7.73
N SER A 120 -20.19 -21.66 6.99
CA SER A 120 -20.28 -22.11 5.61
C SER A 120 -20.34 -20.92 4.66
N PHE A 121 -19.55 -20.97 3.59
CA PHE A 121 -19.68 -20.02 2.48
C PHE A 121 -20.71 -20.48 1.43
N GLU A 122 -21.34 -21.64 1.61
CA GLU A 122 -22.39 -22.09 0.71
C GLU A 122 -23.64 -21.22 0.88
N ASN A 123 -23.95 -20.41 -0.13
CA ASN A 123 -25.10 -19.50 -0.17
C ASN A 123 -25.13 -18.45 0.96
N ASP A 124 -23.98 -18.09 1.53
CA ASP A 124 -23.90 -17.06 2.58
C ASP A 124 -24.10 -15.65 2.01
N TYR A 125 -23.74 -15.42 0.74
CA TYR A 125 -23.86 -14.13 0.08
C TYR A 125 -24.17 -14.30 -1.42
N VAL A 126 -24.96 -13.36 -1.97
CA VAL A 126 -25.23 -13.25 -3.42
C VAL A 126 -24.58 -11.97 -3.91
N TRP A 127 -23.56 -12.11 -4.73
CA TRP A 127 -22.80 -11.00 -5.29
C TRP A 127 -23.62 -10.22 -6.35
N GLU A 128 -23.56 -8.90 -6.30
CA GLU A 128 -24.16 -7.98 -7.27
C GLU A 128 -23.11 -7.23 -8.12
N ASP A 129 -21.83 -7.48 -7.91
CA ASP A 129 -20.69 -6.84 -8.56
C ASP A 129 -20.32 -7.41 -9.95
N GLY A 130 -21.19 -8.23 -10.54
CA GLY A 130 -20.88 -8.94 -11.79
C GLY A 130 -20.39 -8.07 -12.95
N ASP A 131 -20.95 -6.87 -13.11
CA ASP A 131 -20.52 -5.92 -14.14
C ASP A 131 -19.12 -5.37 -13.86
N TYR A 132 -18.84 -5.06 -12.60
CA TYR A 132 -17.51 -4.62 -12.18
C TYR A 132 -16.47 -5.71 -12.42
N MET A 133 -16.76 -6.94 -11.98
CA MET A 133 -15.88 -8.10 -12.12
C MET A 133 -15.54 -8.42 -13.58
N ALA A 134 -16.52 -8.28 -14.47
CA ALA A 134 -16.35 -8.50 -15.92
C ALA A 134 -15.47 -7.44 -16.60
N ASN A 135 -15.41 -6.23 -16.07
CA ASN A 135 -14.70 -5.09 -16.63
C ASN A 135 -13.39 -4.75 -15.92
N ARG A 136 -12.96 -5.56 -14.93
CA ARG A 136 -11.67 -5.35 -14.25
C ARG A 136 -10.51 -5.38 -15.23
N GLN A 137 -9.66 -4.37 -15.16
CA GLN A 137 -8.48 -4.26 -16.00
C GLN A 137 -7.29 -4.99 -15.38
N ASP A 138 -6.31 -5.38 -16.20
CA ASP A 138 -5.01 -5.86 -15.76
C ASP A 138 -4.38 -4.83 -14.79
N ALA A 139 -3.79 -5.30 -13.68
CA ALA A 139 -3.16 -4.43 -12.69
C ALA A 139 -1.96 -3.63 -13.22
N CYS A 140 -1.38 -4.10 -14.33
CA CYS A 140 -0.31 -3.39 -15.03
C CYS A 140 -0.84 -2.49 -16.16
N ALA A 141 -2.16 -2.45 -16.40
CA ALA A 141 -2.76 -1.51 -17.35
C ALA A 141 -2.49 -0.07 -16.91
N VAL A 142 -2.28 0.79 -17.89
CA VAL A 142 -2.03 2.21 -17.65
C VAL A 142 -3.35 2.88 -17.26
N GLY A 143 -3.36 3.48 -16.08
CA GLY A 143 -4.51 4.20 -15.54
C GLY A 143 -4.14 4.91 -14.23
N PRO A 144 -4.98 5.85 -13.77
CA PRO A 144 -4.78 6.46 -12.47
C PRO A 144 -5.01 5.42 -11.36
N LEU A 145 -4.19 5.47 -10.32
CA LEU A 145 -4.41 4.73 -9.09
C LEU A 145 -4.26 5.70 -7.93
N ASN A 146 -5.38 6.02 -7.29
CA ASN A 146 -5.49 6.93 -6.16
C ASN A 146 -6.15 6.20 -5.00
N ILE A 147 -5.36 5.83 -4.00
CA ILE A 147 -5.74 4.90 -2.94
C ILE A 147 -6.10 5.68 -1.68
N TYR A 148 -7.22 5.34 -1.08
CA TYR A 148 -7.61 5.75 0.26
C TYR A 148 -7.37 4.60 1.24
N GLU A 149 -6.38 4.73 2.13
CA GLU A 149 -6.05 3.72 3.14
C GLU A 149 -6.97 3.88 4.35
N VAL A 150 -7.58 2.79 4.83
CA VAL A 150 -8.65 2.83 5.84
C VAL A 150 -8.44 1.81 6.95
N HIS A 151 -8.49 2.28 8.20
CA HIS A 151 -8.71 1.46 9.37
C HIS A 151 -10.20 1.51 9.77
N LEU A 152 -10.96 0.44 9.53
CA LEU A 152 -12.43 0.43 9.71
C LEU A 152 -12.86 0.79 11.13
N GLY A 153 -12.15 0.34 12.16
CA GLY A 153 -12.51 0.54 13.56
C GLY A 153 -12.41 1.97 14.07
N SER A 154 -11.80 2.88 13.28
CA SER A 154 -11.59 4.28 13.65
C SER A 154 -11.95 5.29 12.56
N TRP A 155 -12.47 4.85 11.42
CA TRP A 155 -12.96 5.78 10.40
C TRP A 155 -14.19 6.55 10.88
N ARG A 156 -15.22 5.83 11.34
CA ARG A 156 -16.38 6.34 12.06
C ARG A 156 -16.85 5.35 13.11
N ARG A 157 -17.59 5.86 14.13
CA ARG A 157 -18.20 5.06 15.19
C ARG A 157 -19.65 5.49 15.42
N HIS A 158 -20.43 4.60 16.05
CA HIS A 158 -21.73 4.96 16.57
C HIS A 158 -21.60 5.97 17.71
N ALA A 159 -22.70 6.70 17.99
CA ALA A 159 -22.73 7.71 19.06
C ALA A 159 -22.42 7.15 20.47
N ASP A 160 -22.56 5.84 20.66
CA ASP A 160 -22.21 5.13 21.90
C ASP A 160 -20.74 4.68 21.95
N GLY A 161 -19.95 4.98 20.89
CA GLY A 161 -18.54 4.63 20.77
C GLY A 161 -18.27 3.24 20.18
N ASN A 162 -19.29 2.44 19.89
CA ASN A 162 -19.13 1.16 19.22
C ASN A 162 -18.67 1.33 17.78
N VAL A 163 -17.88 0.37 17.26
CA VAL A 163 -17.46 0.34 15.85
C VAL A 163 -18.65 0.07 14.94
N TYR A 164 -18.63 0.62 13.74
CA TYR A 164 -19.57 0.22 12.69
C TYR A 164 -19.34 -1.21 12.26
N SER A 165 -20.41 -1.93 11.93
CA SER A 165 -20.30 -3.19 11.21
C SER A 165 -19.85 -2.95 9.75
N TYR A 166 -19.37 -4.02 9.08
CA TYR A 166 -19.09 -3.98 7.64
C TYR A 166 -20.27 -3.45 6.83
N ARG A 167 -21.51 -3.81 7.20
CA ARG A 167 -22.74 -3.34 6.52
C ARG A 167 -23.04 -1.88 6.79
N ASP A 168 -22.89 -1.43 8.04
CA ASP A 168 -23.22 -0.05 8.41
C ASP A 168 -22.31 0.96 7.73
N ILE A 169 -21.04 0.59 7.55
CA ILE A 169 -20.03 1.49 6.94
C ILE A 169 -20.08 1.47 5.40
N ALA A 170 -20.55 0.40 4.78
CA ALA A 170 -20.39 0.13 3.35
C ALA A 170 -20.86 1.29 2.46
N GLN A 171 -22.11 1.74 2.64
CA GLN A 171 -22.66 2.82 1.82
C GLN A 171 -21.95 4.15 2.09
N GLN A 172 -21.73 4.49 3.37
CA GLN A 172 -21.12 5.75 3.77
C GLN A 172 -19.68 5.88 3.25
N LEU A 173 -18.90 4.79 3.36
CA LEU A 173 -17.53 4.77 2.87
C LEU A 173 -17.48 4.88 1.34
N THR A 174 -18.34 4.14 0.65
CA THR A 174 -18.41 4.17 -0.83
C THR A 174 -18.77 5.59 -1.31
N GLU A 175 -19.80 6.20 -0.77
CA GLU A 175 -20.20 7.58 -1.14
C GLU A 175 -19.07 8.58 -0.87
N TYR A 176 -18.40 8.44 0.26
CA TYR A 176 -17.29 9.32 0.64
C TYR A 176 -16.10 9.20 -0.31
N VAL A 177 -15.62 8.00 -0.59
CA VAL A 177 -14.44 7.82 -1.43
C VAL A 177 -14.70 8.21 -2.89
N VAL A 178 -15.91 7.98 -3.40
CA VAL A 178 -16.34 8.43 -4.73
C VAL A 178 -16.39 9.96 -4.79
N ASP A 179 -17.04 10.62 -3.81
CA ASP A 179 -17.10 12.09 -3.73
C ASP A 179 -15.71 12.70 -3.65
N MET A 180 -14.82 12.10 -2.86
CA MET A 180 -13.44 12.57 -2.67
C MET A 180 -12.50 12.27 -3.85
N GLY A 181 -12.95 11.58 -4.91
CA GLY A 181 -12.16 11.29 -6.12
C GLY A 181 -11.08 10.21 -5.94
N TYR A 182 -11.21 9.34 -4.96
CA TYR A 182 -10.41 8.11 -4.87
C TYR A 182 -11.02 7.02 -5.76
N ASN A 183 -10.18 6.15 -6.30
CA ASN A 183 -10.62 5.03 -7.14
C ASN A 183 -10.19 3.65 -6.62
N ALA A 184 -9.57 3.63 -5.46
CA ALA A 184 -9.24 2.43 -4.72
C ALA A 184 -9.31 2.68 -3.20
N VAL A 185 -9.70 1.65 -2.46
CA VAL A 185 -9.60 1.59 -0.99
C VAL A 185 -8.61 0.50 -0.64
N GLU A 186 -7.66 0.81 0.24
CA GLU A 186 -6.78 -0.17 0.87
C GLU A 186 -7.17 -0.30 2.34
N PHE A 187 -7.67 -1.47 2.71
CA PHE A 187 -8.01 -1.75 4.10
C PHE A 187 -6.78 -2.23 4.85
N MET A 188 -6.45 -1.57 5.96
CA MET A 188 -5.57 -2.14 6.98
C MET A 188 -6.07 -3.54 7.36
N PRO A 189 -5.25 -4.44 7.93
CA PRO A 189 -5.56 -5.87 7.97
C PRO A 189 -6.96 -6.19 8.49
N LEU A 190 -7.76 -6.89 7.67
CA LEU A 190 -9.10 -7.41 8.00
C LEU A 190 -9.08 -8.90 8.33
N THR A 191 -7.92 -9.53 8.32
CA THR A 191 -7.70 -10.88 8.87
C THR A 191 -7.92 -10.88 10.38
N GLU A 192 -8.38 -11.99 10.97
CA GLU A 192 -8.66 -12.03 12.42
C GLU A 192 -7.38 -11.89 13.25
N TYR A 193 -7.47 -11.09 14.32
CA TYR A 193 -6.35 -10.79 15.23
C TYR A 193 -6.85 -10.59 16.68
N PRO A 194 -6.06 -10.92 17.72
CA PRO A 194 -6.52 -10.84 19.11
C PRO A 194 -6.39 -9.47 19.74
N PHE A 195 -5.42 -8.65 19.28
CA PHE A 195 -4.93 -7.47 19.99
C PHE A 195 -5.12 -6.19 19.19
N ASP A 196 -6.05 -5.32 19.65
CA ASP A 196 -6.43 -4.09 18.91
C ASP A 196 -5.27 -3.14 18.66
N THR A 197 -4.32 -3.04 19.61
CA THR A 197 -3.16 -2.16 19.50
C THR A 197 -2.23 -2.56 18.35
N SER A 198 -2.37 -3.79 17.83
CA SER A 198 -1.63 -4.23 16.65
C SER A 198 -2.22 -3.74 15.33
N TRP A 199 -3.39 -3.07 15.36
CA TRP A 199 -4.13 -2.59 14.17
C TRP A 199 -4.45 -3.68 13.15
N GLY A 200 -4.33 -4.95 13.53
CA GLY A 200 -4.51 -6.12 12.67
C GLY A 200 -3.22 -6.78 12.19
N TYR A 201 -2.04 -6.20 12.47
CA TYR A 201 -0.76 -6.77 12.01
C TYR A 201 -0.30 -8.01 12.81
N GLN A 202 -0.97 -8.38 13.89
CA GLN A 202 -0.71 -9.63 14.63
C GLN A 202 -1.79 -10.67 14.33
N VAL A 203 -1.75 -11.23 13.12
CA VAL A 203 -2.77 -12.11 12.56
C VAL A 203 -2.79 -13.47 13.23
N THR A 204 -3.97 -13.93 13.66
CA THR A 204 -4.21 -15.30 14.16
C THR A 204 -5.14 -16.13 13.27
N GLY A 205 -5.91 -15.50 12.37
CA GLY A 205 -6.83 -16.17 11.46
C GLY A 205 -6.64 -15.76 10.01
N TYR A 206 -5.80 -16.47 9.27
CA TYR A 206 -5.40 -16.11 7.88
C TYR A 206 -6.51 -16.31 6.84
N PHE A 207 -7.59 -17.02 7.19
CA PHE A 207 -8.77 -17.28 6.34
C PHE A 207 -10.08 -16.77 6.97
N ALA A 208 -9.99 -16.03 8.08
CA ALA A 208 -11.13 -15.46 8.77
C ALA A 208 -11.13 -13.94 8.67
N ALA A 209 -12.22 -13.38 8.16
CA ALA A 209 -12.50 -11.96 8.32
C ALA A 209 -12.67 -11.65 9.81
N THR A 210 -12.05 -10.54 10.27
CA THR A 210 -12.14 -10.21 11.69
C THR A 210 -13.59 -10.04 12.12
N SER A 211 -13.96 -10.76 13.18
CA SER A 211 -15.32 -10.79 13.75
C SER A 211 -15.72 -9.46 14.44
N ARG A 212 -14.79 -8.52 14.57
CA ARG A 212 -15.01 -7.19 15.15
C ARG A 212 -16.10 -6.39 14.46
N TYR A 213 -16.21 -6.56 13.16
CA TYR A 213 -17.07 -5.75 12.29
C TYR A 213 -18.24 -6.54 11.70
N GLY A 214 -18.40 -7.82 12.07
CA GLY A 214 -19.49 -8.66 11.59
C GLY A 214 -19.05 -10.01 11.04
N THR A 215 -19.87 -10.55 10.17
CA THR A 215 -19.67 -11.87 9.56
C THR A 215 -18.89 -11.79 8.24
N PRO A 216 -18.38 -12.91 7.72
CA PRO A 216 -17.80 -12.94 6.37
C PRO A 216 -18.75 -12.45 5.28
N ALA A 217 -20.05 -12.75 5.37
CA ALA A 217 -21.07 -12.26 4.45
C ALA A 217 -21.23 -10.72 4.51
N ASP A 218 -21.02 -10.12 5.69
CA ASP A 218 -21.06 -8.67 5.84
C ASP A 218 -19.84 -7.99 5.19
N LEU A 219 -18.67 -8.62 5.26
CA LEU A 219 -17.48 -8.14 4.52
C LEU A 219 -17.69 -8.27 3.00
N LYS A 220 -18.28 -9.38 2.52
CA LYS A 220 -18.63 -9.51 1.10
C LYS A 220 -19.56 -8.39 0.65
N TYR A 221 -20.55 -8.01 1.47
CA TYR A 221 -21.43 -6.89 1.20
C TYR A 221 -20.68 -5.54 1.11
N LEU A 222 -19.70 -5.31 1.98
CA LEU A 222 -18.86 -4.10 1.91
C LEU A 222 -18.07 -4.04 0.59
N VAL A 223 -17.40 -5.12 0.21
CA VAL A 223 -16.63 -5.21 -1.04
C VAL A 223 -17.54 -5.02 -2.24
N ASP A 224 -18.68 -5.72 -2.29
CA ASP A 224 -19.69 -5.61 -3.35
C ASP A 224 -20.20 -4.16 -3.51
N THR A 225 -20.45 -3.47 -2.39
CA THR A 225 -20.91 -2.08 -2.41
C THR A 225 -19.84 -1.13 -2.96
N LEU A 226 -18.58 -1.32 -2.60
CA LEU A 226 -17.45 -0.57 -3.17
C LEU A 226 -17.31 -0.83 -4.67
N HIS A 227 -17.39 -2.08 -5.11
CA HIS A 227 -17.33 -2.46 -6.53
C HIS A 227 -18.44 -1.82 -7.34
N ARG A 228 -19.68 -1.78 -6.85
CA ARG A 228 -20.80 -1.08 -7.49
C ARG A 228 -20.58 0.43 -7.57
N GLY A 229 -19.80 1.00 -6.66
CA GLY A 229 -19.29 2.38 -6.74
C GLY A 229 -18.10 2.58 -7.70
N GLY A 230 -17.61 1.52 -8.35
CA GLY A 230 -16.45 1.56 -9.24
C GLY A 230 -15.10 1.63 -8.50
N ILE A 231 -15.07 1.30 -7.20
CA ILE A 231 -13.89 1.38 -6.33
C ILE A 231 -13.20 0.03 -6.24
N ARG A 232 -11.89 0.00 -6.52
CA ARG A 232 -11.03 -1.17 -6.27
C ARG A 232 -10.84 -1.38 -4.78
N VAL A 233 -10.72 -2.64 -4.37
CA VAL A 233 -10.55 -3.00 -2.95
C VAL A 233 -9.25 -3.78 -2.78
N ILE A 234 -8.34 -3.28 -1.95
CA ILE A 234 -7.04 -3.85 -1.65
C ILE A 234 -7.02 -4.26 -0.17
N LEU A 235 -6.50 -5.44 0.12
CA LEU A 235 -6.30 -5.92 1.49
C LEU A 235 -4.85 -5.75 1.90
N ASP A 236 -4.61 -5.18 3.07
CA ASP A 236 -3.31 -5.28 3.71
C ASP A 236 -3.15 -6.68 4.31
N TRP A 237 -2.20 -7.45 3.77
CA TRP A 237 -1.98 -8.86 4.07
C TRP A 237 -0.60 -9.10 4.65
N VAL A 238 -0.54 -9.80 5.79
CA VAL A 238 0.65 -9.93 6.63
C VAL A 238 1.25 -11.35 6.56
N PRO A 239 2.04 -11.70 5.55
CA PRO A 239 2.68 -13.02 5.45
C PRO A 239 4.07 -13.08 6.09
N SER A 240 4.57 -11.98 6.62
CA SER A 240 5.92 -11.85 7.13
C SER A 240 6.08 -12.44 8.53
N HIS A 241 5.06 -12.29 9.35
CA HIS A 241 5.11 -12.70 10.76
C HIS A 241 3.71 -12.97 11.34
N PHE A 242 3.67 -13.54 12.56
CA PHE A 242 2.46 -13.78 13.33
C PHE A 242 2.75 -13.72 14.83
N PRO A 243 1.71 -13.50 15.70
CA PRO A 243 1.92 -13.35 17.14
C PRO A 243 2.27 -14.67 17.84
N ARG A 244 2.80 -14.56 19.06
CA ARG A 244 3.19 -15.69 19.92
C ARG A 244 2.02 -16.33 20.68
N ASP A 245 0.78 -15.98 20.38
CA ASP A 245 -0.42 -16.44 21.07
C ASP A 245 -0.53 -17.95 21.03
N ALA A 246 -0.54 -18.58 22.22
CA ALA A 246 -0.49 -20.02 22.35
C ALA A 246 -1.69 -20.76 21.75
N PHE A 247 -2.83 -20.09 21.58
CA PHE A 247 -4.01 -20.69 20.97
C PHE A 247 -3.97 -20.70 19.43
N ALA A 248 -3.06 -19.93 18.82
CA ALA A 248 -2.94 -19.76 17.38
C ALA A 248 -1.81 -20.63 16.79
N LEU A 249 -1.03 -20.10 15.83
CA LEU A 249 -0.05 -20.84 15.05
C LEU A 249 1.23 -21.20 15.82
N ALA A 250 1.61 -20.40 16.83
CA ALA A 250 2.85 -20.60 17.56
C ALA A 250 2.96 -22.01 18.16
N ARG A 251 4.02 -22.75 17.85
CA ARG A 251 4.26 -24.13 18.30
C ARG A 251 3.03 -25.02 18.15
N PHE A 252 2.44 -25.01 16.97
CA PHE A 252 1.09 -25.52 16.72
C PHE A 252 0.89 -26.98 17.16
N ASP A 253 1.87 -27.85 16.92
CA ASP A 253 1.84 -29.28 17.33
C ASP A 253 2.84 -29.59 18.46
N GLY A 254 3.20 -28.57 19.27
CA GLY A 254 4.10 -28.67 20.42
C GLY A 254 5.53 -28.18 20.14
N GLU A 255 5.92 -28.10 18.89
CA GLU A 255 7.21 -27.60 18.42
C GLU A 255 7.03 -26.53 17.34
N PRO A 256 8.07 -25.73 16.99
CA PRO A 256 8.01 -24.80 15.87
C PRO A 256 7.54 -25.51 14.60
N LEU A 257 6.38 -25.11 14.05
CA LEU A 257 5.77 -25.72 12.87
C LEU A 257 5.57 -24.70 11.74
N PHE A 258 4.84 -23.63 12.02
CA PHE A 258 4.66 -22.52 11.07
C PHE A 258 5.83 -21.55 11.11
N GLU A 259 6.47 -21.39 12.26
CA GLU A 259 7.65 -20.57 12.48
C GLU A 259 8.96 -21.28 12.14
N ASP A 260 10.00 -20.49 11.80
CA ASP A 260 11.36 -21.01 11.66
C ASP A 260 11.86 -21.54 13.02
N PRO A 261 12.40 -22.74 13.08
CA PRO A 261 12.87 -23.33 14.34
C PRO A 261 14.13 -22.69 14.92
N ASP A 262 14.90 -21.96 14.12
CA ASP A 262 16.07 -21.20 14.55
C ASP A 262 15.61 -19.84 15.08
N PRO A 263 15.77 -19.56 16.40
CA PRO A 263 15.32 -18.28 16.97
C PRO A 263 15.96 -17.06 16.33
N SER A 264 17.19 -17.14 15.83
CA SER A 264 17.87 -16.02 15.17
C SER A 264 17.20 -15.64 13.85
N ARG A 265 16.45 -16.55 13.24
CA ARG A 265 15.69 -16.36 11.98
C ARG A 265 14.18 -16.30 12.22
N GLY A 266 13.69 -16.99 13.25
CA GLY A 266 12.29 -17.23 13.53
C GLY A 266 11.62 -16.21 14.44
N GLU A 267 12.34 -15.20 14.93
CA GLU A 267 11.82 -14.23 15.89
C GLU A 267 12.09 -12.79 15.46
N HIS A 268 11.10 -11.92 15.67
CA HIS A 268 11.24 -10.46 15.63
C HIS A 268 11.09 -9.93 17.04
N ASP A 269 12.20 -9.62 17.70
CA ASP A 269 12.21 -9.15 19.10
C ASP A 269 11.52 -7.79 19.24
N ASP A 270 11.79 -6.86 18.32
CA ASP A 270 11.20 -5.52 18.33
C ASP A 270 9.66 -5.54 18.20
N TRP A 271 9.11 -6.51 17.47
CA TRP A 271 7.66 -6.66 17.24
C TRP A 271 7.01 -7.70 18.17
N GLY A 272 7.82 -8.51 18.87
CA GLY A 272 7.33 -9.60 19.70
C GLY A 272 6.65 -10.72 18.94
N THR A 273 6.98 -10.90 17.64
CA THR A 273 6.34 -11.82 16.72
C THR A 273 7.25 -12.96 16.28
N LEU A 274 6.68 -13.97 15.61
CA LEU A 274 7.39 -15.09 15.02
C LEU A 274 7.40 -14.96 13.49
N VAL A 275 8.47 -15.43 12.84
CA VAL A 275 8.67 -15.41 11.39
C VAL A 275 8.27 -16.75 10.80
N PHE A 276 7.54 -16.74 9.69
CA PHE A 276 7.17 -17.96 8.98
C PHE A 276 8.39 -18.75 8.46
N ASN A 277 8.29 -20.08 8.54
CA ASN A 277 9.27 -20.97 7.94
C ASN A 277 9.00 -21.17 6.45
N TYR A 278 9.53 -20.29 5.62
CA TYR A 278 9.36 -20.35 4.15
C TYR A 278 10.08 -21.55 3.50
N ALA A 279 10.95 -22.25 4.23
CA ALA A 279 11.58 -23.48 3.74
C ALA A 279 10.60 -24.67 3.72
N LEU A 280 9.57 -24.66 4.59
CA LEU A 280 8.54 -25.70 4.61
C LEU A 280 7.52 -25.49 3.49
N THR A 281 7.39 -26.51 2.66
CA THR A 281 6.47 -26.48 1.50
C THR A 281 5.00 -26.36 1.94
N GLU A 282 4.62 -26.94 3.06
CA GLU A 282 3.27 -26.86 3.62
C GLU A 282 2.94 -25.45 4.11
N VAL A 283 3.90 -24.73 4.72
CA VAL A 283 3.75 -23.33 5.12
C VAL A 283 3.61 -22.44 3.87
N ARG A 284 4.37 -22.72 2.81
CA ARG A 284 4.18 -22.04 1.51
C ARG A 284 2.78 -22.29 0.95
N SER A 285 2.28 -23.54 0.97
CA SER A 285 0.89 -23.84 0.55
C SER A 285 -0.14 -23.09 1.39
N PHE A 286 0.06 -22.98 2.70
CA PHE A 286 -0.81 -22.23 3.61
C PHE A 286 -0.88 -20.76 3.22
N LEU A 287 0.25 -20.07 3.07
CA LEU A 287 0.31 -18.66 2.73
C LEU A 287 -0.19 -18.37 1.29
N LEU A 288 0.22 -19.18 0.30
CA LEU A 288 -0.28 -19.04 -1.08
C LEU A 288 -1.80 -19.22 -1.15
N SER A 289 -2.32 -20.17 -0.38
CA SER A 289 -3.76 -20.41 -0.28
C SER A 289 -4.50 -19.28 0.42
N SER A 290 -3.89 -18.63 1.41
CA SER A 290 -4.48 -17.46 2.06
C SER A 290 -4.60 -16.27 1.09
N ALA A 291 -3.53 -15.95 0.35
CA ALA A 291 -3.60 -14.89 -0.66
C ALA A 291 -4.64 -15.19 -1.74
N TRP A 292 -4.71 -16.44 -2.24
CA TRP A 292 -5.73 -16.88 -3.19
C TRP A 292 -7.14 -16.68 -2.63
N PHE A 293 -7.36 -17.10 -1.38
CA PHE A 293 -8.66 -17.06 -0.71
C PHE A 293 -9.27 -15.66 -0.67
N TRP A 294 -8.49 -14.65 -0.32
CA TRP A 294 -8.97 -13.28 -0.25
C TRP A 294 -9.38 -12.72 -1.62
N ILE A 295 -8.65 -13.07 -2.66
CA ILE A 295 -8.99 -12.63 -4.03
C ILE A 295 -10.19 -13.40 -4.59
N ASP A 296 -10.27 -14.71 -4.35
CA ASP A 296 -11.27 -15.61 -4.95
C ASP A 296 -12.62 -15.59 -4.21
N GLU A 297 -12.60 -15.63 -2.86
CA GLU A 297 -13.82 -15.74 -2.07
C GLU A 297 -14.41 -14.38 -1.64
N PHE A 298 -13.57 -13.35 -1.54
CA PHE A 298 -13.99 -12.00 -1.14
C PHE A 298 -13.88 -10.96 -2.25
N HIS A 299 -13.49 -11.35 -3.46
CA HIS A 299 -13.37 -10.50 -4.64
C HIS A 299 -12.39 -9.31 -4.48
N PHE A 300 -11.45 -9.35 -3.56
CA PHE A 300 -10.45 -8.28 -3.46
C PHE A 300 -9.69 -8.12 -4.80
N ASP A 301 -9.43 -6.87 -5.19
CA ASP A 301 -8.68 -6.52 -6.40
C ASP A 301 -7.18 -6.51 -6.20
N GLY A 302 -6.73 -6.66 -4.98
CA GLY A 302 -5.31 -6.68 -4.67
C GLY A 302 -4.97 -6.96 -3.23
N ILE A 303 -3.67 -7.15 -3.02
CA ILE A 303 -3.06 -7.23 -1.69
C ILE A 303 -1.88 -6.27 -1.59
N ARG A 304 -1.77 -5.59 -0.47
CA ARG A 304 -0.52 -4.97 -0.02
C ARG A 304 0.17 -5.98 0.88
N VAL A 305 1.40 -6.34 0.55
CA VAL A 305 2.20 -7.30 1.31
C VAL A 305 3.04 -6.54 2.33
N ASP A 306 2.72 -6.77 3.59
CA ASP A 306 3.34 -6.13 4.74
C ASP A 306 4.79 -6.59 4.94
N ALA A 307 5.66 -5.64 5.33
CA ALA A 307 7.03 -5.87 5.80
C ALA A 307 7.89 -6.74 4.87
N VAL A 308 7.80 -6.55 3.55
CA VAL A 308 8.57 -7.33 2.56
C VAL A 308 10.08 -7.22 2.78
N SER A 309 10.57 -6.07 3.26
CA SER A 309 11.98 -5.90 3.64
C SER A 309 12.45 -6.95 4.65
N SER A 310 11.61 -7.25 5.65
CA SER A 310 11.92 -8.25 6.70
C SER A 310 11.87 -9.68 6.18
N MET A 311 11.13 -9.92 5.09
CA MET A 311 11.09 -11.21 4.40
C MET A 311 12.34 -11.40 3.53
N ILE A 312 12.78 -10.35 2.81
CA ILE A 312 13.92 -10.43 1.89
C ILE A 312 15.25 -10.59 2.63
N TYR A 313 15.40 -9.93 3.80
CA TYR A 313 16.67 -9.88 4.49
C TYR A 313 16.63 -10.54 5.88
N LEU A 314 17.55 -11.49 6.10
CA LEU A 314 17.71 -12.20 7.37
C LEU A 314 18.04 -11.26 8.53
N ASN A 315 18.80 -10.20 8.27
CA ASN A 315 19.27 -9.24 9.27
C ASN A 315 18.41 -7.97 9.40
N PHE A 316 17.26 -7.88 8.71
CA PHE A 316 16.36 -6.74 8.86
C PHE A 316 15.72 -6.74 10.25
N GLY A 317 16.05 -5.75 11.10
CA GLY A 317 15.64 -5.72 12.50
C GLY A 317 16.21 -6.86 13.37
N ARG A 318 17.21 -7.60 12.87
CA ARG A 318 17.84 -8.76 13.53
C ARG A 318 19.36 -8.69 13.36
N PRO A 319 20.07 -7.87 14.12
CA PRO A 319 21.50 -7.61 13.92
C PRO A 319 22.39 -8.85 14.12
N ASP A 320 21.91 -9.84 14.89
CA ASP A 320 22.65 -11.07 15.19
C ASP A 320 22.33 -12.22 14.22
N ALA A 321 21.56 -11.96 13.16
CA ALA A 321 21.23 -13.00 12.17
C ALA A 321 22.48 -13.48 11.42
N GLU A 322 22.60 -14.81 11.26
CA GLU A 322 23.67 -15.43 10.48
C GLU A 322 23.41 -15.26 8.98
N PRO A 323 24.47 -15.05 8.17
CA PRO A 323 24.32 -15.00 6.73
C PRO A 323 23.88 -16.36 6.15
N ASN A 324 23.27 -16.33 4.96
CA ASN A 324 22.88 -17.53 4.24
C ASN A 324 24.11 -18.33 3.74
N ALA A 325 23.85 -19.50 3.12
CA ALA A 325 24.90 -20.38 2.60
C ALA A 325 25.81 -19.73 1.54
N LEU A 326 25.40 -18.60 0.95
CA LEU A 326 26.19 -17.84 -0.03
C LEU A 326 27.03 -16.73 0.63
N GLY A 327 26.93 -16.56 1.96
CA GLY A 327 27.61 -15.52 2.71
C GLY A 327 26.94 -14.13 2.60
N THR A 328 25.69 -14.08 2.15
CA THR A 328 24.88 -12.86 2.05
C THR A 328 23.72 -12.88 3.06
N TYR A 329 22.99 -11.78 3.20
CA TYR A 329 21.88 -11.69 4.14
C TYR A 329 20.51 -11.83 3.48
N GLU A 330 20.43 -12.15 2.18
CA GLU A 330 19.14 -12.45 1.55
C GLU A 330 18.55 -13.75 2.11
N HIS A 331 17.26 -13.72 2.44
CA HIS A 331 16.49 -14.89 2.83
C HIS A 331 15.98 -15.61 1.59
N LEU A 332 16.78 -16.53 1.07
CA LEU A 332 16.56 -17.17 -0.25
C LEU A 332 15.22 -17.90 -0.34
N GLU A 333 14.81 -18.58 0.75
CA GLU A 333 13.55 -19.32 0.82
C GLU A 333 12.33 -18.37 0.80
N ALA A 334 12.42 -17.21 1.45
CA ALA A 334 11.38 -16.18 1.40
C ALA A 334 11.30 -15.50 0.04
N ILE A 335 12.44 -15.24 -0.60
CA ILE A 335 12.50 -14.70 -1.96
C ILE A 335 11.85 -15.67 -2.94
N ASP A 336 12.11 -16.97 -2.84
CA ASP A 336 11.46 -18.00 -3.65
C ASP A 336 9.95 -18.07 -3.41
N PHE A 337 9.52 -17.93 -2.14
CA PHE A 337 8.11 -17.84 -1.79
C PHE A 337 7.46 -16.61 -2.43
N ILE A 338 8.08 -15.41 -2.33
CA ILE A 338 7.57 -14.18 -2.94
C ILE A 338 7.41 -14.35 -4.46
N LYS A 339 8.41 -14.91 -5.13
CA LYS A 339 8.33 -15.19 -6.59
C LYS A 339 7.21 -16.18 -6.94
N ALA A 340 6.99 -17.18 -6.10
CA ALA A 340 5.87 -18.13 -6.27
C ALA A 340 4.52 -17.43 -6.08
N LEU A 341 4.37 -16.60 -5.05
CA LEU A 341 3.18 -15.81 -4.75
C LEU A 341 2.81 -14.89 -5.92
N THR A 342 3.73 -14.04 -6.34
CA THR A 342 3.49 -13.06 -7.40
C THR A 342 3.22 -13.73 -8.74
N SER A 343 3.94 -14.82 -9.06
CA SER A 343 3.71 -15.60 -10.29
C SER A 343 2.34 -16.26 -10.28
N MET A 344 1.91 -16.83 -9.15
CA MET A 344 0.59 -17.43 -8.99
C MET A 344 -0.52 -16.39 -9.19
N LEU A 345 -0.44 -15.26 -8.46
CA LEU A 345 -1.45 -14.21 -8.54
C LEU A 345 -1.53 -13.60 -9.94
N ARG A 346 -0.42 -13.23 -10.53
CA ARG A 346 -0.40 -12.66 -11.90
C ARG A 346 -0.93 -13.61 -12.96
N LYS A 347 -0.70 -14.92 -12.80
CA LYS A 347 -1.18 -15.93 -13.74
C LYS A 347 -2.69 -16.15 -13.66
N HIS A 348 -3.23 -16.18 -12.44
CA HIS A 348 -4.63 -16.57 -12.21
C HIS A 348 -5.56 -15.36 -12.02
N PHE A 349 -5.01 -14.24 -11.57
CA PHE A 349 -5.71 -13.00 -11.28
C PHE A 349 -4.93 -11.81 -11.88
N PRO A 350 -4.89 -11.65 -13.22
CA PRO A 350 -4.09 -10.60 -13.87
C PRO A 350 -4.50 -9.18 -13.44
N HIS A 351 -5.73 -8.99 -12.97
CA HIS A 351 -6.24 -7.73 -12.41
C HIS A 351 -5.71 -7.42 -11.01
N CYS A 352 -5.11 -8.40 -10.31
CA CYS A 352 -4.70 -8.27 -8.91
C CYS A 352 -3.52 -7.30 -8.76
N ILE A 353 -3.74 -6.22 -8.02
CA ILE A 353 -2.68 -5.33 -7.55
C ILE A 353 -1.90 -6.06 -6.46
N ILE A 354 -0.60 -6.19 -6.62
CA ILE A 354 0.31 -6.79 -5.64
C ILE A 354 1.32 -5.72 -5.27
N ALA A 355 1.07 -5.00 -4.17
CA ALA A 355 1.90 -3.91 -3.71
C ALA A 355 2.87 -4.40 -2.62
N ALA A 356 4.15 -4.08 -2.75
CA ALA A 356 5.16 -4.40 -1.73
C ALA A 356 5.39 -3.20 -0.81
N GLU A 357 5.29 -3.41 0.51
CA GLU A 357 5.94 -2.53 1.46
C GLU A 357 7.42 -2.94 1.58
N GLU A 358 8.27 -2.26 0.83
CA GLU A 358 9.69 -2.58 0.74
C GLU A 358 10.50 -1.27 0.76
N SER A 359 11.29 -1.07 1.81
CA SER A 359 12.02 0.18 2.08
C SER A 359 13.50 0.14 1.70
N THR A 360 14.02 -1.03 1.30
CA THR A 360 15.44 -1.21 0.99
C THR A 360 15.75 -0.93 -0.49
N PRO A 361 17.02 -0.82 -0.87
CA PRO A 361 17.42 -0.69 -2.27
C PRO A 361 17.41 -2.02 -3.05
N TYR A 362 16.69 -3.06 -2.59
CA TYR A 362 16.59 -4.34 -3.31
C TYR A 362 16.09 -4.10 -4.74
N PRO A 363 16.82 -4.58 -5.76
CA PRO A 363 16.52 -4.25 -7.16
C PRO A 363 15.42 -5.14 -7.73
N GLY A 364 14.60 -4.59 -8.64
CA GLY A 364 13.66 -5.36 -9.43
C GLY A 364 12.47 -5.91 -8.64
N VAL A 365 12.02 -5.20 -7.61
CA VAL A 365 10.82 -5.59 -6.83
C VAL A 365 9.62 -5.70 -7.75
N THR A 366 9.42 -4.73 -8.67
CA THR A 366 8.31 -4.73 -9.62
C THR A 366 8.67 -5.31 -11.00
N THR A 367 9.91 -5.76 -11.18
CA THR A 367 10.32 -6.46 -12.40
C THR A 367 9.69 -7.85 -12.44
N PRO A 368 9.20 -8.32 -13.60
CA PRO A 368 8.63 -9.66 -13.74
C PRO A 368 9.59 -10.76 -13.28
N VAL A 369 9.06 -11.84 -12.70
CA VAL A 369 9.87 -12.99 -12.26
C VAL A 369 10.62 -13.63 -13.44
N SER A 370 10.02 -13.64 -14.64
CA SER A 370 10.67 -14.12 -15.87
C SER A 370 11.91 -13.31 -16.28
N GLU A 371 12.04 -12.09 -15.77
CA GLU A 371 13.17 -11.17 -16.02
C GLU A 371 14.12 -11.08 -14.81
N GLY A 372 13.92 -11.95 -13.81
CA GLY A 372 14.77 -12.05 -12.63
C GLY A 372 14.28 -11.25 -11.41
N GLY A 373 13.21 -10.48 -11.52
CA GLY A 373 12.65 -9.69 -10.42
C GLY A 373 11.78 -10.49 -9.46
N LEU A 374 11.12 -9.77 -8.53
CA LEU A 374 10.19 -10.35 -7.54
C LEU A 374 8.74 -10.44 -8.04
N GLY A 375 8.37 -9.73 -9.11
CA GLY A 375 7.07 -9.83 -9.78
C GLY A 375 5.92 -9.05 -9.14
N PHE A 376 6.15 -8.20 -8.17
CA PHE A 376 5.12 -7.27 -7.67
C PHE A 376 4.62 -6.36 -8.79
N THR A 377 3.40 -5.86 -8.67
CA THR A 377 2.89 -4.85 -9.60
C THR A 377 3.31 -3.44 -9.20
N HIS A 378 3.39 -3.19 -7.88
CA HIS A 378 3.74 -1.91 -7.30
C HIS A 378 4.66 -2.07 -6.09
N LYS A 379 5.36 -0.98 -5.75
CA LYS A 379 6.19 -0.84 -4.55
C LYS A 379 5.89 0.49 -3.88
N TRP A 380 5.72 0.52 -2.56
CA TRP A 380 5.67 1.77 -1.80
C TRP A 380 7.01 2.50 -1.88
N ASN A 381 6.98 3.80 -2.20
CA ASN A 381 8.18 4.64 -2.27
C ASN A 381 8.48 5.28 -0.92
N MET A 382 9.02 4.48 0.01
CA MET A 382 9.38 4.95 1.35
C MET A 382 10.49 6.01 1.32
N GLY A 383 11.41 5.94 0.35
CA GLY A 383 12.47 6.94 0.17
C GLY A 383 11.89 8.31 -0.19
N TRP A 384 10.99 8.37 -1.18
CA TRP A 384 10.29 9.60 -1.54
C TRP A 384 9.49 10.18 -0.37
N MET A 385 8.78 9.33 0.36
CA MET A 385 7.97 9.72 1.51
C MET A 385 8.85 10.34 2.60
N ASN A 386 9.92 9.65 3.03
CA ASN A 386 10.82 10.13 4.07
C ASN A 386 11.51 11.45 3.68
N ASP A 387 12.00 11.57 2.46
CA ASP A 387 12.67 12.78 1.97
C ASP A 387 11.68 13.95 1.86
N THR A 388 10.47 13.69 1.33
CA THR A 388 9.42 14.71 1.23
C THR A 388 9.02 15.24 2.60
N LEU A 389 8.72 14.36 3.56
CA LEU A 389 8.32 14.78 4.90
C LEU A 389 9.44 15.49 5.65
N SER A 390 10.68 15.00 5.54
CA SER A 390 11.85 15.70 6.12
C SER A 390 12.05 17.11 5.53
N TYR A 391 11.82 17.28 4.22
CA TYR A 391 11.87 18.59 3.58
C TYR A 391 10.76 19.50 4.09
N MET A 392 9.55 18.98 4.19
CA MET A 392 8.39 19.75 4.62
C MET A 392 8.46 20.18 6.10
N GLU A 393 9.08 19.38 6.96
CA GLU A 393 9.34 19.72 8.37
C GLU A 393 10.42 20.80 8.54
N ALA A 394 11.31 20.96 7.57
CA ALA A 394 12.37 21.94 7.65
C ALA A 394 11.83 23.37 7.73
N ASP A 395 12.45 24.21 8.58
CA ASP A 395 12.18 25.63 8.62
C ASP A 395 12.38 26.26 7.24
N TYR A 396 11.52 27.19 6.88
CA TYR A 396 11.52 27.82 5.55
C TYR A 396 12.88 28.41 5.15
N TYR A 397 13.62 28.97 6.09
CA TYR A 397 14.97 29.52 5.83
C TYR A 397 16.01 28.43 5.55
N ALA A 398 15.76 27.21 5.99
CA ALA A 398 16.67 26.09 5.80
C ALA A 398 16.35 25.26 4.54
N ARG A 399 15.16 25.45 3.93
CA ARG A 399 14.68 24.60 2.81
C ARG A 399 15.63 24.55 1.63
N GLY A 400 16.31 25.63 1.31
CA GLY A 400 17.33 25.67 0.27
C GLY A 400 18.48 24.66 0.49
N GLN A 401 18.82 24.36 1.75
CA GLN A 401 19.85 23.36 2.11
C GLN A 401 19.35 21.93 1.90
N PHE A 402 18.04 21.71 1.96
CA PHE A 402 17.38 20.41 1.77
C PHE A 402 16.76 20.23 0.39
N HIS A 403 17.04 21.12 -0.54
CA HIS A 403 16.46 21.15 -1.90
C HIS A 403 16.58 19.79 -2.62
N ASP A 404 17.72 19.12 -2.44
CA ASP A 404 17.98 17.80 -3.03
C ASP A 404 17.00 16.73 -2.57
N LYS A 405 16.37 16.82 -1.40
CA LYS A 405 15.37 15.87 -0.94
C LYS A 405 14.15 15.80 -1.85
N ILE A 406 13.80 16.88 -2.50
CA ILE A 406 12.69 16.90 -3.47
C ILE A 406 13.14 16.42 -4.84
N THR A 407 14.36 16.79 -5.28
CA THR A 407 14.82 16.48 -6.64
C THR A 407 15.42 15.07 -6.76
N PHE A 408 16.00 14.54 -5.67
CA PHE A 408 16.69 13.24 -5.67
C PHE A 408 15.78 12.07 -6.03
N SER A 409 14.50 12.11 -5.64
CA SER A 409 13.54 11.04 -5.95
C SER A 409 13.44 10.74 -7.44
N MET A 410 13.64 11.74 -8.30
CA MET A 410 13.62 11.55 -9.75
C MET A 410 14.79 10.71 -10.29
N MET A 411 15.89 10.57 -9.54
CA MET A 411 17.01 9.70 -9.92
C MET A 411 16.63 8.22 -9.98
N TYR A 412 15.56 7.82 -9.27
CA TYR A 412 15.10 6.43 -9.21
C TYR A 412 13.60 6.26 -9.49
N ALA A 413 12.86 7.34 -9.75
CA ALA A 413 11.39 7.34 -9.91
C ALA A 413 10.87 6.32 -10.94
N PHE A 414 11.67 5.94 -11.93
CA PHE A 414 11.28 5.01 -13.00
C PHE A 414 11.95 3.63 -12.90
N ARG A 415 12.68 3.35 -11.80
CA ARG A 415 13.29 2.03 -11.58
C ARG A 415 12.28 0.98 -11.16
N GLU A 416 11.23 1.40 -10.46
CA GLU A 416 10.13 0.56 -9.99
C GLU A 416 8.78 1.21 -10.33
N ASN A 417 7.70 0.47 -10.25
CA ASN A 417 6.36 1.02 -10.32
C ASN A 417 5.92 1.45 -8.92
N PHE A 418 6.12 2.73 -8.62
CA PHE A 418 5.93 3.23 -7.27
C PHE A 418 4.49 3.66 -6.96
N ILE A 419 4.09 3.42 -5.70
CA ILE A 419 3.03 4.14 -4.99
C ILE A 419 3.70 5.15 -4.07
N LEU A 420 3.22 6.39 -4.03
CA LEU A 420 3.72 7.48 -3.19
C LEU A 420 2.85 7.56 -1.92
N PRO A 421 3.26 6.93 -0.81
CA PRO A 421 2.41 6.80 0.36
C PRO A 421 2.54 8.00 1.31
N PHE A 422 1.40 8.50 1.79
CA PHE A 422 1.26 9.13 3.09
C PHE A 422 0.37 8.22 3.93
N SER A 423 0.94 7.14 4.43
CA SER A 423 0.25 6.02 5.07
C SER A 423 -0.05 6.27 6.55
N HIS A 424 -0.75 5.31 7.17
CA HIS A 424 -1.03 5.29 8.61
C HIS A 424 0.24 5.41 9.46
N ASP A 425 1.33 4.81 9.01
CA ASP A 425 2.59 4.74 9.77
C ASP A 425 3.24 6.13 9.97
N GLU A 426 2.89 7.11 9.10
CA GLU A 426 3.48 8.44 9.16
C GLU A 426 2.78 9.40 10.11
N VAL A 427 1.65 9.00 10.67
CA VAL A 427 0.80 9.84 11.54
C VAL A 427 0.56 9.24 12.92
N VAL A 428 1.52 8.46 13.43
CA VAL A 428 1.48 7.75 14.72
C VAL A 428 2.84 7.79 15.42
N HIS A 429 2.87 7.31 16.65
CA HIS A 429 4.09 7.06 17.43
C HIS A 429 5.02 8.29 17.62
N GLY A 430 4.45 9.46 17.83
CA GLY A 430 5.20 10.70 18.04
C GLY A 430 5.71 11.34 16.76
N LYS A 431 5.31 10.84 15.58
CA LYS A 431 5.65 11.41 14.27
C LYS A 431 4.85 12.67 13.92
N LYS A 432 3.82 13.02 14.68
CA LYS A 432 2.82 14.08 14.47
C LYS A 432 1.84 13.75 13.31
N SER A 433 0.74 14.52 13.22
CA SER A 433 -0.07 14.54 11.99
C SER A 433 0.69 15.19 10.84
N LEU A 434 0.26 14.99 9.58
CA LEU A 434 0.90 15.66 8.44
C LEU A 434 0.86 17.19 8.60
N LEU A 435 -0.27 17.75 9.07
CA LEU A 435 -0.37 19.17 9.37
C LEU A 435 0.60 19.61 10.48
N GLY A 436 0.71 18.80 11.55
CA GLY A 436 1.58 19.06 12.69
C GLY A 436 3.08 19.05 12.37
N ARG A 437 3.46 18.47 11.23
CA ARG A 437 4.84 18.50 10.71
C ARG A 437 5.17 19.84 10.03
N MET A 438 4.16 20.55 9.51
CA MET A 438 4.38 21.79 8.77
C MET A 438 4.79 22.92 9.72
N PRO A 439 5.87 23.69 9.42
CA PRO A 439 6.33 24.79 10.25
C PRO A 439 5.44 26.02 10.15
N GLY A 440 5.57 26.92 11.11
CA GLY A 440 4.95 28.24 11.12
C GLY A 440 3.60 28.30 11.82
N ASP A 441 2.86 29.36 11.55
CA ASP A 441 1.49 29.56 12.04
C ASP A 441 0.48 28.69 11.29
N GLN A 442 -0.75 28.66 11.78
CA GLN A 442 -1.80 27.80 11.22
C GLN A 442 -2.02 28.04 9.71
N TRP A 443 -2.01 29.28 9.23
CA TRP A 443 -2.18 29.57 7.80
C TRP A 443 -1.05 28.95 6.98
N ARG A 444 0.20 29.11 7.43
CA ARG A 444 1.38 28.52 6.77
C ARG A 444 1.38 27.00 6.79
N GLN A 445 0.91 26.40 7.89
CA GLN A 445 0.79 24.95 8.00
C GLN A 445 -0.15 24.41 6.92
N PHE A 446 -1.37 24.95 6.81
CA PHE A 446 -2.34 24.53 5.80
C PHE A 446 -1.84 24.81 4.36
N ALA A 447 -1.23 25.97 4.12
CA ALA A 447 -0.67 26.31 2.81
C ALA A 447 0.46 25.36 2.42
N SER A 448 1.39 25.04 3.35
CA SER A 448 2.47 24.07 3.13
C SER A 448 1.93 22.67 2.83
N LEU A 449 0.89 22.23 3.55
CA LEU A 449 0.32 20.90 3.32
C LEU A 449 -0.39 20.82 1.95
N ARG A 450 -1.09 21.89 1.52
CA ARG A 450 -1.63 21.96 0.15
C ARG A 450 -0.52 21.89 -0.91
N ALA A 451 0.57 22.64 -0.73
CA ALA A 451 1.72 22.57 -1.64
C ALA A 451 2.37 21.17 -1.67
N CYS A 452 2.43 20.47 -0.52
CA CYS A 452 2.90 19.09 -0.41
C CYS A 452 2.01 18.14 -1.23
N TYR A 453 0.69 18.24 -1.12
CA TYR A 453 -0.23 17.42 -1.92
C TYR A 453 -0.14 17.74 -3.42
N MET A 454 0.06 19.00 -3.82
CA MET A 454 0.34 19.34 -5.22
C MET A 454 1.60 18.62 -5.71
N TYR A 455 2.65 18.56 -4.90
CA TYR A 455 3.87 17.81 -5.24
C TYR A 455 3.58 16.32 -5.35
N GLN A 456 2.90 15.69 -4.38
CA GLN A 456 2.53 14.27 -4.43
C GLN A 456 1.76 13.95 -5.70
N MET A 457 0.72 14.71 -6.03
CA MET A 457 -0.16 14.42 -7.17
C MET A 457 0.53 14.59 -8.53
N SER A 458 1.48 15.50 -8.64
CA SER A 458 2.20 15.74 -9.89
C SER A 458 3.49 14.94 -10.06
N HIS A 459 4.05 14.36 -9.00
CA HIS A 459 5.20 13.45 -9.08
C HIS A 459 4.81 12.12 -9.75
N PRO A 460 5.67 11.50 -10.59
CA PRO A 460 5.40 10.18 -11.15
C PRO A 460 5.14 9.11 -10.08
N GLY A 461 4.14 8.26 -10.31
CA GLY A 461 3.73 7.17 -9.42
C GLY A 461 2.24 7.20 -9.07
N ALA A 462 1.71 6.08 -8.57
CA ALA A 462 0.38 6.01 -7.97
C ALA A 462 0.34 6.76 -6.63
N LYS A 463 -0.85 7.04 -6.11
CA LYS A 463 -1.04 7.84 -4.90
C LYS A 463 -1.68 7.01 -3.79
N LEU A 464 -1.24 7.22 -2.56
CA LEU A 464 -1.90 6.69 -1.38
C LEU A 464 -1.97 7.77 -0.31
N ASN A 465 -3.14 7.92 0.28
CA ASN A 465 -3.37 8.82 1.40
C ASN A 465 -4.18 8.11 2.48
N PHE A 466 -3.68 8.17 3.72
CA PHE A 466 -4.36 7.59 4.87
C PHE A 466 -5.56 8.44 5.27
N MET A 467 -6.63 7.78 5.69
CA MET A 467 -7.88 8.38 6.13
C MET A 467 -7.66 9.52 7.15
N GLY A 468 -8.35 10.62 6.94
CA GLY A 468 -8.25 11.83 7.78
C GLY A 468 -7.23 12.83 7.30
N ASN A 469 -6.17 12.42 6.62
CA ASN A 469 -5.15 13.35 6.12
C ASN A 469 -5.75 14.42 5.19
N GLU A 470 -6.82 14.11 4.48
CA GLU A 470 -7.49 14.99 3.53
C GLU A 470 -8.21 16.19 4.15
N PHE A 471 -8.48 16.16 5.46
CA PHE A 471 -9.01 17.33 6.18
C PHE A 471 -8.04 17.86 7.26
N ALA A 472 -6.79 17.36 7.26
CA ALA A 472 -5.67 17.88 8.03
C ALA A 472 -5.88 17.96 9.55
N PRO A 473 -6.06 16.83 10.27
CA PRO A 473 -6.21 16.83 11.71
C PRO A 473 -4.96 17.39 12.41
N PHE A 474 -5.13 17.99 13.59
CA PHE A 474 -4.02 18.51 14.38
C PHE A 474 -3.24 17.41 15.11
N ILE A 475 -3.96 16.35 15.50
CA ILE A 475 -3.38 15.26 16.29
C ILE A 475 -3.05 14.04 15.41
N GLU A 476 -2.18 13.19 15.92
CA GLU A 476 -1.91 11.88 15.35
C GLU A 476 -3.16 10.99 15.34
N TRP A 477 -3.19 10.05 14.39
CA TRP A 477 -4.26 9.06 14.34
C TRP A 477 -4.31 8.21 15.61
N ARG A 478 -5.55 7.87 16.02
CA ARG A 478 -5.87 7.05 17.19
C ARG A 478 -6.80 5.92 16.79
N TYR A 479 -6.33 4.70 16.85
CA TYR A 479 -7.12 3.53 16.45
C TYR A 479 -8.36 3.27 17.34
N TYR A 480 -8.35 3.77 18.58
CA TYR A 480 -9.40 3.54 19.57
C TYR A 480 -10.52 4.60 19.58
N GLU A 481 -10.41 5.63 18.75
CA GLU A 481 -11.39 6.70 18.55
C GLU A 481 -11.74 6.81 17.07
N GLU A 482 -12.87 7.44 16.74
CA GLU A 482 -13.15 7.83 15.35
C GLU A 482 -12.29 9.03 14.93
N LEU A 483 -12.18 9.23 13.61
CA LEU A 483 -11.55 10.43 13.07
C LEU A 483 -12.28 11.69 13.59
N GLU A 484 -11.53 12.79 13.74
CA GLU A 484 -12.07 14.04 14.26
C GLU A 484 -12.97 14.76 13.23
N TRP A 485 -14.04 14.08 12.73
CA TRP A 485 -14.97 14.60 11.74
C TRP A 485 -15.60 15.95 12.13
N PHE A 486 -15.69 16.26 13.42
CA PHE A 486 -16.17 17.55 13.92
C PHE A 486 -15.32 18.73 13.43
N MET A 487 -14.04 18.50 13.04
CA MET A 487 -13.17 19.56 12.51
C MET A 487 -13.71 20.16 11.21
N LEU A 488 -14.52 19.43 10.45
CA LEU A 488 -15.16 19.95 9.24
C LEU A 488 -16.17 21.07 9.51
N GLN A 489 -16.52 21.35 10.77
CA GLN A 489 -17.27 22.54 11.15
C GLN A 489 -16.43 23.82 11.03
N TYR A 490 -15.10 23.71 11.03
CA TYR A 490 -14.18 24.82 10.94
C TYR A 490 -13.76 25.05 9.48
N PRO A 491 -13.79 26.30 8.98
CA PRO A 491 -13.57 26.61 7.58
C PRO A 491 -12.28 25.98 7.01
N ARG A 492 -11.13 26.10 7.68
CA ARG A 492 -9.85 25.65 7.16
C ARG A 492 -9.77 24.15 6.89
N HIS A 493 -10.40 23.34 7.73
CA HIS A 493 -10.44 21.88 7.54
C HIS A 493 -11.38 21.50 6.39
N ARG A 494 -12.48 22.22 6.21
CA ARG A 494 -13.40 22.04 5.09
C ARG A 494 -12.75 22.48 3.79
N GLU A 495 -12.11 23.64 3.77
CA GLU A 495 -11.36 24.18 2.63
C GLU A 495 -10.23 23.22 2.19
N MET A 496 -9.57 22.55 3.16
CA MET A 496 -8.57 21.52 2.87
C MET A 496 -9.20 20.27 2.26
N GLN A 497 -10.33 19.82 2.80
CA GLN A 497 -11.06 18.67 2.23
C GLN A 497 -11.54 18.97 0.80
N ASP A 498 -12.10 20.15 0.56
CA ASP A 498 -12.52 20.59 -0.77
C ASP A 498 -11.32 20.66 -1.74
N PHE A 499 -10.17 21.16 -1.27
CA PHE A 499 -8.93 21.14 -2.05
C PHE A 499 -8.48 19.74 -2.40
N CYS A 500 -8.45 18.80 -1.43
CA CYS A 500 -8.06 17.42 -1.68
C CYS A 500 -9.02 16.71 -2.64
N ARG A 501 -10.34 16.98 -2.52
CA ARG A 501 -11.36 16.48 -3.45
C ARG A 501 -11.07 16.91 -4.89
N ASP A 502 -10.95 18.22 -5.08
CA ASP A 502 -10.69 18.81 -6.42
C ASP A 502 -9.38 18.27 -7.00
N LEU A 503 -8.33 18.15 -6.17
CA LEU A 503 -7.02 17.67 -6.59
C LEU A 503 -7.01 16.17 -6.95
N ASN A 504 -7.76 15.34 -6.22
CA ASN A 504 -7.93 13.93 -6.52
C ASN A 504 -8.66 13.70 -7.86
N HIS A 505 -9.76 14.40 -8.08
CA HIS A 505 -10.46 14.37 -9.37
C HIS A 505 -9.56 14.86 -10.50
N PHE A 506 -8.84 15.95 -10.26
CA PHE A 506 -7.87 16.48 -11.22
C PHE A 506 -6.82 15.43 -11.62
N TYR A 507 -6.25 14.72 -10.64
CA TYR A 507 -5.28 13.65 -10.90
C TYR A 507 -5.88 12.53 -11.75
N CYS A 508 -7.07 12.07 -11.42
CA CYS A 508 -7.73 10.99 -12.15
C CYS A 508 -8.09 11.37 -13.60
N ASP A 509 -8.49 12.62 -13.83
CA ASP A 509 -8.95 13.12 -15.12
C ASP A 509 -7.81 13.52 -16.08
N ARG A 510 -6.56 13.71 -15.59
CA ARG A 510 -5.45 14.26 -16.38
C ARG A 510 -4.43 13.18 -16.76
N THR A 511 -4.49 12.73 -18.00
CA THR A 511 -3.63 11.67 -18.55
C THR A 511 -2.14 11.98 -18.44
N SER A 512 -1.74 13.25 -18.49
CA SER A 512 -0.36 13.69 -18.30
C SER A 512 0.22 13.31 -16.93
N PHE A 513 -0.60 13.08 -15.90
CA PHE A 513 -0.12 12.75 -14.57
C PHE A 513 0.08 11.26 -14.31
N TRP A 514 -0.49 10.37 -15.15
CA TRP A 514 -0.41 8.93 -14.87
C TRP A 514 -0.06 8.07 -16.10
N GLU A 515 -0.31 8.52 -17.33
CA GLU A 515 -0.12 7.68 -18.51
C GLU A 515 1.34 7.27 -18.74
N LEU A 516 2.28 8.15 -18.43
CA LEU A 516 3.72 7.93 -18.58
C LEU A 516 4.45 7.90 -17.22
N ASN A 517 3.82 7.35 -16.19
CA ASN A 517 4.40 7.29 -14.83
C ASN A 517 5.66 6.42 -14.71
N ARG A 518 5.99 5.66 -15.75
CA ARG A 518 7.14 4.74 -15.77
C ARG A 518 8.23 5.17 -16.77
N SER A 519 8.17 6.39 -17.28
CA SER A 519 9.09 6.85 -18.31
C SER A 519 9.45 8.31 -18.13
N TRP A 520 10.68 8.63 -18.41
CA TRP A 520 11.14 10.00 -18.56
C TRP A 520 10.43 10.77 -19.67
N ASP A 521 9.78 10.09 -20.62
CA ASP A 521 9.00 10.75 -21.66
C ASP A 521 7.83 11.55 -21.09
N GLY A 522 7.34 11.21 -19.88
CA GLY A 522 6.25 11.90 -19.20
C GLY A 522 6.67 13.01 -18.25
N PHE A 523 7.99 13.25 -18.08
CA PHE A 523 8.51 14.22 -17.10
C PHE A 523 9.72 14.98 -17.64
N ALA A 524 9.75 16.29 -17.41
CA ALA A 524 10.92 17.12 -17.70
C ALA A 524 11.10 18.21 -16.65
N TRP A 525 12.27 18.28 -16.03
CA TRP A 525 12.63 19.43 -15.22
C TRP A 525 12.71 20.70 -16.08
N LEU A 526 12.16 21.79 -15.58
CA LEU A 526 12.28 23.13 -16.18
C LEU A 526 13.30 23.97 -15.44
N ASP A 527 13.25 23.94 -14.12
CA ASP A 527 14.30 24.48 -13.24
C ASP A 527 14.41 23.62 -11.97
N PRO A 528 15.38 22.68 -11.91
CA PRO A 528 15.61 21.85 -10.74
C PRO A 528 16.48 22.50 -9.68
N ASP A 529 17.13 23.64 -9.96
CA ASP A 529 18.25 24.16 -9.17
C ASP A 529 17.96 25.48 -8.46
N ASP A 530 16.72 25.97 -8.47
CA ASP A 530 16.32 27.20 -7.79
C ASP A 530 16.24 27.04 -6.27
N ARG A 531 17.40 26.75 -5.67
CA ARG A 531 17.58 26.50 -4.23
C ARG A 531 17.38 27.76 -3.39
N GLU A 532 17.77 28.93 -3.94
CA GLU A 532 17.72 30.21 -3.23
C GLU A 532 16.28 30.58 -2.91
N ASN A 533 15.37 30.34 -3.85
CA ASN A 533 13.95 30.63 -3.70
C ASN A 533 13.15 29.40 -3.21
N SER A 534 13.74 28.18 -3.22
CA SER A 534 13.05 26.91 -2.97
C SER A 534 11.81 26.74 -3.85
N VAL A 535 11.96 27.09 -5.12
CA VAL A 535 10.94 26.93 -6.16
C VAL A 535 11.32 25.75 -7.04
N PHE A 536 10.33 24.90 -7.35
CA PHE A 536 10.52 23.77 -8.25
C PHE A 536 9.58 23.93 -9.44
N SER A 537 10.09 23.72 -10.65
CA SER A 537 9.26 23.70 -11.84
C SER A 537 9.63 22.55 -12.77
N TYR A 538 8.61 21.87 -13.27
CA TYR A 538 8.74 20.74 -14.20
C TYR A 538 7.49 20.60 -15.07
N ALA A 539 7.60 19.85 -16.14
CA ALA A 539 6.49 19.56 -17.04
C ALA A 539 6.07 18.09 -16.94
N ARG A 540 4.77 17.87 -17.05
CA ARG A 540 4.14 16.56 -17.24
C ARG A 540 3.46 16.52 -18.60
N ILE A 541 3.54 15.38 -19.26
CA ILE A 541 2.94 15.20 -20.58
C ILE A 541 2.37 13.80 -20.72
N ASN A 542 1.29 13.69 -21.49
CA ASN A 542 0.72 12.42 -21.91
C ASN A 542 1.42 11.86 -23.17
N ARG A 543 1.07 10.64 -23.53
CA ARG A 543 1.76 9.84 -24.57
C ARG A 543 1.71 10.46 -25.96
N ASP A 544 0.58 11.03 -26.36
CA ASP A 544 0.39 11.65 -27.66
C ASP A 544 0.79 13.13 -27.72
N GLY A 545 1.17 13.71 -26.56
CA GLY A 545 1.58 15.11 -26.46
C GLY A 545 0.44 16.13 -26.55
N SER A 546 -0.80 15.67 -26.48
CA SER A 546 -1.99 16.56 -26.53
C SER A 546 -2.20 17.31 -25.22
N GLU A 547 -1.71 16.78 -24.10
CA GLU A 547 -1.82 17.39 -22.79
C GLU A 547 -0.41 17.63 -22.21
N LEU A 548 -0.01 18.89 -22.13
CA LEU A 548 1.23 19.35 -21.51
C LEU A 548 0.89 20.25 -20.33
N ILE A 549 1.28 19.86 -19.13
CA ILE A 549 1.05 20.61 -17.90
C ILE A 549 2.40 21.04 -17.30
N VAL A 550 2.55 22.34 -17.02
CA VAL A 550 3.66 22.89 -16.25
C VAL A 550 3.25 22.95 -14.78
N VAL A 551 4.07 22.37 -13.95
CA VAL A 551 3.95 22.36 -12.49
C VAL A 551 4.93 23.37 -11.91
N ILE A 552 4.45 24.23 -11.02
CA ILE A 552 5.25 25.23 -10.30
C ILE A 552 4.94 25.12 -8.82
N LEU A 553 5.97 24.94 -7.98
CA LEU A 553 5.83 24.77 -6.54
C LEU A 553 6.72 25.79 -5.83
N ASN A 554 6.11 26.77 -5.15
CA ASN A 554 6.81 27.65 -4.23
C ASN A 554 6.70 27.09 -2.81
N MET A 555 7.81 26.61 -2.30
CA MET A 555 7.85 25.95 -0.99
C MET A 555 8.24 26.92 0.16
N THR A 556 8.13 28.25 -0.05
CA THR A 556 8.45 29.26 0.97
C THR A 556 7.32 30.27 1.14
N PRO A 557 7.28 30.99 2.28
CA PRO A 557 6.33 32.08 2.50
C PRO A 557 6.62 33.33 1.68
N ALA A 558 7.70 33.37 0.90
CA ALA A 558 7.98 34.48 0.00
C ALA A 558 6.98 34.51 -1.16
N SER A 559 6.45 35.65 -1.46
CA SER A 559 5.64 35.93 -2.66
C SER A 559 6.38 36.81 -3.62
N TYR A 560 6.10 36.70 -4.90
CA TYR A 560 6.75 37.45 -5.95
C TYR A 560 5.69 38.06 -6.86
N ASP A 561 5.69 39.38 -7.06
CA ASP A 561 4.79 40.05 -7.99
C ASP A 561 5.10 39.70 -9.46
N SER A 562 6.36 39.37 -9.76
CA SER A 562 6.87 38.91 -11.06
C SER A 562 7.92 37.86 -10.83
N TYR A 563 7.68 36.66 -11.37
CA TYR A 563 8.60 35.53 -11.33
C TYR A 563 8.67 34.87 -12.70
N ARG A 564 9.89 34.67 -13.21
CA ARG A 564 10.11 34.10 -14.53
C ARG A 564 10.21 32.60 -14.47
N VAL A 565 9.25 31.90 -15.06
CA VAL A 565 9.21 30.46 -15.17
C VAL A 565 9.56 30.01 -16.59
N ARG A 566 10.54 29.14 -16.71
CA ARG A 566 10.85 28.47 -17.99
C ARG A 566 9.70 27.56 -18.36
N VAL A 567 9.37 27.51 -19.66
CA VAL A 567 8.32 26.64 -20.16
C VAL A 567 8.77 25.88 -21.42
N PRO A 568 8.21 24.69 -21.71
CA PRO A 568 8.69 23.84 -22.82
C PRO A 568 8.45 24.39 -24.21
N LYS A 569 7.36 25.15 -24.41
CA LYS A 569 6.91 25.64 -25.72
C LYS A 569 6.53 27.12 -25.67
N ARG A 570 6.63 27.82 -26.80
CA ARG A 570 6.03 29.16 -26.97
C ARG A 570 4.52 29.06 -27.07
N GLY A 571 3.80 30.03 -26.57
CA GLY A 571 2.35 30.12 -26.67
C GLY A 571 1.68 30.53 -25.36
N GLN A 572 0.47 30.01 -25.18
CA GLN A 572 -0.41 30.31 -24.05
C GLN A 572 -0.40 29.19 -23.01
N TYR A 573 -0.49 29.56 -21.72
CA TYR A 573 -0.54 28.67 -20.59
C TYR A 573 -1.69 29.07 -19.67
N ARG A 574 -2.74 28.26 -19.60
CA ARG A 574 -3.91 28.52 -18.76
C ARG A 574 -3.74 27.87 -17.38
N LEU A 575 -4.02 28.65 -16.35
CA LEU A 575 -4.04 28.17 -14.96
C LEU A 575 -5.21 27.20 -14.78
N LEU A 576 -4.92 25.96 -14.38
CA LEU A 576 -5.92 24.93 -14.13
C LEU A 576 -6.30 24.83 -12.66
N ILE A 577 -5.29 24.87 -11.78
CA ILE A 577 -5.48 24.79 -10.33
C ILE A 577 -4.34 25.55 -9.63
N ASN A 578 -4.69 26.25 -8.57
CA ASN A 578 -3.75 26.95 -7.67
C ASN A 578 -4.15 26.67 -6.23
N SER A 579 -3.24 26.11 -5.45
CA SER A 579 -3.49 25.81 -4.04
C SER A 579 -3.67 27.06 -3.16
N ASP A 580 -3.35 28.24 -3.69
CA ASP A 580 -3.56 29.54 -3.01
C ASP A 580 -4.89 30.22 -3.39
N TRP A 581 -5.80 29.54 -4.07
CA TRP A 581 -7.15 30.09 -4.30
C TRP A 581 -7.90 30.35 -2.99
N ALA A 582 -8.69 31.44 -2.97
CA ALA A 582 -9.47 31.81 -1.79
C ALA A 582 -10.42 30.70 -1.34
N ARG A 583 -11.00 29.94 -2.29
CA ARG A 583 -11.90 28.81 -1.99
C ARG A 583 -11.23 27.67 -1.19
N TYR A 584 -9.89 27.61 -1.17
CA TYR A 584 -9.10 26.65 -0.40
C TYR A 584 -8.44 27.29 0.84
N GLY A 585 -8.86 28.52 1.22
CA GLY A 585 -8.28 29.27 2.33
C GLY A 585 -6.91 29.88 2.01
N GLY A 586 -6.59 30.01 0.74
CA GLY A 586 -5.40 30.71 0.24
C GLY A 586 -5.53 32.24 0.29
N SER A 587 -4.48 32.93 -0.13
CA SER A 587 -4.41 34.39 -0.14
C SER A 587 -4.93 35.06 -1.43
N ALA A 588 -5.19 34.24 -2.48
CA ALA A 588 -5.51 34.72 -3.83
C ALA A 588 -4.47 35.73 -4.37
N PHE A 589 -3.19 35.51 -4.05
CA PHE A 589 -2.11 36.43 -4.37
C PHE A 589 -2.02 36.72 -5.88
N GLY A 590 -1.72 37.95 -6.23
CA GLY A 590 -1.48 38.37 -7.62
C GLY A 590 -2.70 38.32 -8.53
N GLY A 591 -3.92 38.21 -7.98
CA GLY A 591 -5.16 38.10 -8.77
C GLY A 591 -5.33 36.74 -9.44
N LEU A 592 -4.63 35.70 -8.98
CA LEU A 592 -4.66 34.34 -9.54
C LEU A 592 -5.81 33.49 -8.97
N ASP A 593 -6.99 34.07 -8.80
CA ASP A 593 -8.16 33.38 -8.22
C ASP A 593 -9.16 32.99 -9.32
N GLY A 594 -8.97 31.82 -9.91
CA GLY A 594 -9.85 31.23 -10.92
C GLY A 594 -9.11 30.66 -12.14
N GLU A 595 -9.80 29.81 -12.89
CA GLU A 595 -9.28 29.05 -14.04
C GLU A 595 -9.21 29.86 -15.36
N HIS A 596 -9.65 31.11 -15.36
CA HIS A 596 -9.64 31.98 -16.55
C HIS A 596 -8.33 32.69 -16.78
N VAL A 597 -7.35 32.52 -15.89
CA VAL A 597 -6.05 33.21 -15.96
C VAL A 597 -5.18 32.53 -17.01
N VAL A 598 -4.71 33.30 -18.00
CA VAL A 598 -3.85 32.82 -19.07
C VAL A 598 -2.56 33.65 -19.09
N PHE A 599 -1.44 32.94 -19.16
CA PHE A 599 -0.11 33.54 -19.31
C PHE A 599 0.41 33.33 -20.71
N HIS A 600 1.11 34.35 -21.23
CA HIS A 600 1.73 34.29 -22.54
C HIS A 600 3.25 34.23 -22.41
N THR A 601 3.88 33.47 -23.28
CA THR A 601 5.34 33.49 -23.36
C THR A 601 5.84 34.82 -23.82
N ILE A 602 6.87 35.33 -23.16
CA ILE A 602 7.59 36.53 -23.57
C ILE A 602 8.86 36.16 -24.30
N SER A 603 9.28 36.96 -25.28
CA SER A 603 10.61 36.88 -25.88
C SER A 603 11.62 37.25 -24.81
N SER A 604 12.36 36.33 -24.26
CA SER A 604 13.51 36.66 -23.43
C SER A 604 14.59 37.25 -24.34
N ALA A 605 14.63 38.58 -24.45
CA ALA A 605 15.91 39.20 -24.66
C ALA A 605 16.70 38.99 -23.38
N ILE A 606 17.48 37.91 -23.31
CA ILE A 606 18.48 37.70 -22.26
C ILE A 606 19.39 38.93 -22.37
N SER A 607 19.28 39.85 -21.43
CA SER A 607 20.24 40.95 -21.34
C SER A 607 21.60 40.30 -21.09
N LYS A 608 22.66 40.79 -21.77
CA LYS A 608 24.04 40.32 -21.61
C LYS A 608 24.57 40.31 -20.16
N ARG A 609 23.75 40.59 -19.17
CA ARG A 609 24.07 40.53 -17.73
C ARG A 609 23.96 39.12 -17.13
N ASP A 610 23.23 38.22 -17.76
CA ASP A 610 23.11 36.82 -17.29
C ASP A 610 24.19 35.89 -17.87
N ASP A 611 25.01 36.39 -18.83
CA ASP A 611 26.15 35.66 -19.39
C ASP A 611 27.32 35.48 -18.39
N ASN A 612 27.25 36.06 -17.18
CA ASN A 612 28.25 35.85 -16.14
C ASN A 612 28.03 34.63 -15.25
N ASN A 613 27.04 33.78 -15.55
CA ASN A 613 26.94 32.48 -14.91
C ASN A 613 27.02 31.35 -15.97
N PRO A 614 28.19 31.11 -16.59
CA PRO A 614 28.41 29.99 -17.52
C PRO A 614 28.36 28.64 -16.80
N GLY A 615 28.09 28.66 -15.50
CA GLY A 615 28.28 27.50 -14.64
C GLY A 615 27.26 26.36 -14.78
N LEU A 616 26.10 26.52 -15.41
CA LEU A 616 25.11 25.43 -15.42
C LEU A 616 25.36 24.41 -16.53
N TYR A 617 25.85 24.81 -17.69
CA TYR A 617 26.17 23.87 -18.78
C TYR A 617 27.61 23.35 -18.76
N GLU A 618 28.60 24.16 -18.33
CA GLU A 618 30.01 23.74 -18.28
C GLU A 618 30.37 22.91 -17.04
N ARG A 619 29.68 23.06 -15.91
CA ARG A 619 29.93 22.21 -14.72
C ARG A 619 29.54 20.75 -14.92
N VAL A 620 28.60 20.46 -15.80
CA VAL A 620 28.20 19.09 -16.13
C VAL A 620 29.22 18.40 -17.05
N THR A 621 29.93 19.18 -17.88
CA THR A 621 30.96 18.64 -18.81
C THR A 621 32.35 18.54 -18.20
N ASN A 622 32.68 19.30 -17.15
CA ASN A 622 34.01 19.33 -16.55
C ASN A 622 34.21 18.43 -15.31
N ALA A 623 33.14 17.82 -14.78
CA ALA A 623 33.24 16.88 -13.66
C ALA A 623 33.80 15.49 -14.03
N SER A 624 34.09 15.22 -15.33
CA SER A 624 34.60 13.94 -15.83
C SER A 624 36.11 13.80 -15.88
N ASN A 625 36.89 14.80 -15.44
CA ASN A 625 38.36 14.76 -15.48
C ASN A 625 39.02 14.94 -14.10
N GLY A 626 38.72 14.08 -13.16
CA GLY A 626 39.39 14.02 -11.84
C GLY A 626 39.63 12.58 -11.44
N ARG A 627 40.87 12.17 -11.48
CA ARG A 627 41.41 10.82 -11.19
C ARG A 627 41.06 10.32 -9.77
N GLY A 628 40.79 9.02 -9.64
CA GLY A 628 40.88 8.27 -8.39
C GLY A 628 40.29 6.87 -8.52
N ASP A 629 41.19 5.87 -8.62
CA ASP A 629 40.92 4.43 -8.70
C ASP A 629 40.04 3.91 -7.55
N SER A 630 38.95 3.22 -7.89
CA SER A 630 38.52 2.00 -7.20
C SER A 630 37.57 1.23 -8.11
N GLN A 631 37.91 -0.04 -8.34
CA GLN A 631 37.20 -0.97 -9.21
C GLN A 631 35.82 -1.30 -8.69
N VAL A 632 34.79 -0.80 -9.36
CA VAL A 632 33.45 -1.38 -9.39
C VAL A 632 33.07 -1.41 -10.86
N GLN A 633 32.84 -2.60 -11.40
CA GLN A 633 32.44 -2.78 -12.81
C GLN A 633 31.11 -2.08 -13.05
N PRO A 634 30.99 -1.29 -14.13
CA PRO A 634 29.71 -0.64 -14.45
C PRO A 634 28.78 -1.68 -15.09
N PHE A 635 27.57 -1.78 -14.54
CA PHE A 635 26.43 -2.34 -15.27
C PHE A 635 26.12 -1.39 -16.43
N GLU A 636 26.40 -1.83 -17.65
CA GLU A 636 25.94 -1.17 -18.87
C GLU A 636 24.43 -1.33 -18.98
N HIS A 637 23.66 -0.30 -18.61
CA HIS A 637 22.35 -0.05 -19.17
C HIS A 637 22.16 1.46 -19.35
N GLU A 638 21.80 1.81 -20.59
CA GLU A 638 21.48 3.13 -21.09
C GLU A 638 20.42 3.85 -20.26
N SER A 639 20.83 4.64 -19.31
CA SER A 639 20.05 5.76 -18.75
C SER A 639 20.98 6.70 -17.98
N ASP A 640 21.88 7.36 -18.71
CA ASP A 640 22.63 8.49 -18.16
C ASP A 640 21.68 9.67 -17.97
N PRO A 641 21.48 10.18 -16.74
CA PRO A 641 20.71 11.43 -16.51
C PRO A 641 21.23 12.62 -17.33
N ARG A 642 22.50 12.55 -17.82
CA ARG A 642 23.10 13.53 -18.71
C ARG A 642 22.58 13.46 -20.15
N ALA A 643 21.89 12.38 -20.55
CA ALA A 643 21.22 12.26 -21.84
C ALA A 643 19.97 13.16 -21.96
N MET A 644 19.53 13.76 -20.85
CA MET A 644 18.41 14.72 -20.82
C MET A 644 18.72 16.06 -21.53
N SER A 645 19.99 16.40 -21.78
CA SER A 645 20.34 17.57 -22.60
C SER A 645 19.87 17.45 -24.06
N ASN A 646 19.51 16.23 -24.50
CA ASN A 646 19.01 15.94 -25.86
C ASN A 646 17.49 15.74 -25.90
N ASN A 647 16.77 16.14 -24.86
CA ASN A 647 15.33 15.98 -24.81
C ASN A 647 14.67 16.80 -25.93
N LYS A 648 13.75 16.18 -26.68
CA LYS A 648 12.96 16.77 -27.78
C LYS A 648 12.25 18.10 -27.45
N TRP A 649 12.28 18.46 -26.17
CA TRP A 649 11.62 19.63 -25.57
C TRP A 649 12.47 20.91 -25.57
N SER A 650 13.80 20.82 -25.65
CA SER A 650 14.72 21.96 -25.47
C SER A 650 15.28 22.54 -26.78
N SER A 651 14.72 22.22 -27.94
CA SER A 651 15.27 22.62 -29.23
C SER A 651 15.02 24.09 -29.61
N GLN A 652 14.32 24.88 -28.79
CA GLN A 652 14.11 26.31 -29.04
C GLN A 652 15.07 27.16 -28.19
N TYR A 653 16.04 27.77 -28.83
CA TYR A 653 16.81 28.86 -28.23
C TYR A 653 16.33 30.20 -28.79
N PRO A 654 16.09 31.21 -27.95
CA PRO A 654 16.11 31.22 -26.48
C PRO A 654 14.94 30.45 -25.87
N VAL A 655 15.15 29.78 -24.68
CA VAL A 655 14.13 29.04 -23.95
C VAL A 655 12.96 29.98 -23.65
N PRO A 656 11.72 29.63 -24.02
CA PRO A 656 10.57 30.46 -23.72
C PRO A 656 10.32 30.56 -22.22
N VAL A 657 9.90 31.74 -21.76
CA VAL A 657 9.54 32.00 -20.36
C VAL A 657 8.18 32.65 -20.26
N ILE A 658 7.49 32.43 -19.16
CA ILE A 658 6.33 33.20 -18.72
C ILE A 658 6.74 34.06 -17.53
N ASP A 659 6.19 35.28 -17.43
CA ASP A 659 6.35 36.14 -16.27
C ASP A 659 5.00 36.20 -15.55
N MET A 660 4.99 35.84 -14.27
CA MET A 660 3.76 35.66 -13.52
C MET A 660 3.94 35.97 -12.03
N PRO A 661 2.88 36.37 -11.33
CA PRO A 661 2.90 36.37 -9.88
C PRO A 661 3.10 34.94 -9.33
N LEU A 662 3.90 34.80 -8.27
CA LEU A 662 4.14 33.56 -7.61
C LEU A 662 3.66 33.62 -6.16
N PRO A 663 2.54 32.93 -5.81
CA PRO A 663 1.99 32.97 -4.47
C PRO A 663 2.89 32.27 -3.44
N PRO A 664 2.77 32.63 -2.16
CA PRO A 664 3.55 32.01 -1.08
C PRO A 664 3.02 30.61 -0.75
N LEU A 665 3.91 29.64 -0.48
CA LEU A 665 3.56 28.29 -0.07
C LEU A 665 2.48 27.66 -0.97
N ALA A 666 2.68 27.72 -2.27
CA ALA A 666 1.65 27.37 -3.25
C ALA A 666 2.18 26.47 -4.37
N GLY A 667 1.30 25.61 -4.85
CA GLY A 667 1.47 24.84 -6.08
C GLY A 667 0.49 25.33 -7.16
N MET A 668 0.94 25.36 -8.40
CA MET A 668 0.13 25.74 -9.56
C MET A 668 0.36 24.75 -10.72
N TYR A 669 -0.71 24.44 -11.45
CA TYR A 669 -0.65 23.66 -12.67
C TYR A 669 -1.16 24.50 -13.84
N LEU A 670 -0.35 24.60 -14.88
CA LEU A 670 -0.64 25.37 -16.08
C LEU A 670 -0.73 24.46 -17.31
N LEU A 671 -1.83 24.51 -18.03
CA LEU A 671 -2.03 23.78 -19.30
C LEU A 671 -1.53 24.59 -20.47
N TYR A 672 -0.69 24.02 -21.31
CA TYR A 672 -0.33 24.58 -22.60
C TYR A 672 -1.49 24.49 -23.58
N GLU A 673 -1.90 25.60 -24.18
CA GLU A 673 -3.04 25.71 -25.12
C GLU A 673 -2.64 25.95 -26.57
N GLY A 674 -1.34 25.99 -26.87
CA GLY A 674 -0.85 26.25 -28.23
C GLY A 674 -0.35 27.69 -28.47
N ASP A 675 -0.03 28.00 -29.72
CA ASP A 675 0.39 29.33 -30.11
C ASP A 675 -0.83 30.28 -30.09
N ALA A 676 -0.61 31.54 -29.68
CA ALA A 676 -1.65 32.57 -29.58
C ALA A 676 -2.15 33.05 -30.96
#